data_1cb9e4f4fb027af2e4720ce53fcaeb49
#
_entry.id   1cb9e4f4fb027af2e4720ce53fcaeb49
#
_cell.length_a   1.000
_cell.length_b   1.000
_cell.length_c   1.000
_cell.angle_alpha   90.00
_cell.angle_beta   90.00
_cell.angle_gamma   90.00
#
_symmetry.space_group_name_H-M   'P 1'
#
loop_
_entity.id
_entity.type
_entity.pdbx_description
1 polymer ?
#
loop_
_entity_poly.entity_id
_entity_poly.type
_entity_poly.pdbx_seq_one_letter_code
_entity_poly.pdbx_strand_id
1 'polypeptide(L)'
;MRLGNLGAATWPLLALTLAGCVSTRPEPPPAPVTRAKTQATREASPAGDAPRALVPPGLRLDSRVKPVRQAVTLELDPRQETFRGTADIELALFADEPLRELWLHGDELTVEAATLEVNGRKVAVSALPVGEHIALVPEEPVGKGSASLHLEYTGRALANEDTGVFRAEEDGRWYAMTQFEALYARRAFPCFDEPGFKIPWQLTLRVRAEDGAYSNAPVEHEDVGADGWKTVRFKPTPPLPSYLVAFAVGPFDVVDAGRAGRNGVPVRMLVAHGHAAEATWAARVTPPLLEKLEAWFDSPYPFAKLDVLAVPGGPGGAMEHPGLITFGAQSMLGPVEGDSVWRQRMFAETQAHELAHQWFGNLVTMEWWDDLWLNESFADWLAFKVINQWQPGWRWDVRRVESRGQAMEADQLVSARSIRQPIQSSGDINGAFDGITYGKGAAVLAMFESWLGPDAFQLGVRRYLQAHARGSATTKDFFRALSIVVDRDVAPAFSTFLDQPGVPLVSVELQCPKDGPPRLALSQRRYLPLGSPGGQDGTPWQVPICARYTAGGAEGRACTVLSEPTGTLVLDGAKACPEQVHPNADGRGYYHALLAGDGLERLARQGGKGLSVPERRVLMDDAQALVASGDLDVAQALTLATKLLRPEDPDLVEAAVGVVGSVRDEFVPDALLPHRARFVRGLFGPMARRLGFVSRPGESEDLRMLRPSLVWLVANVGQDAVLRAEARKLALRWLEDRSVLSPDAASAVLGTAASGGDAALHQRLLQALRATRNERERELLIGALGAFRDPALSRASLELMLAPDVDAREALPILFNQLSEPPTRVGAFGFLREHFEPLRQRLPRDVSMWLLASGGFFCDAEHRQQAADFLGPRAEQLEGGERALAQALERVDLCIAQRKALRPGLERFLAHY
;
A
#
# COMPACT_ATOMS: atom_id res chain seq x y z
N MET A 1 9.75 -0.87 2.39
CA MET A 1 11.06 -1.50 2.62
C MET A 1 11.24 -2.68 1.67
N ARG A 2 12.05 -2.53 0.64
CA ARG A 2 12.51 -3.69 -0.11
C ARG A 2 13.70 -4.28 0.63
N LEU A 3 13.45 -5.14 1.59
CA LEU A 3 14.41 -6.18 1.93
C LEU A 3 14.53 -7.03 0.67
N GLY A 4 15.75 -7.11 0.13
CA GLY A 4 16.08 -7.66 -1.16
C GLY A 4 15.19 -8.83 -1.56
N ASN A 5 14.37 -8.62 -2.56
CA ASN A 5 13.59 -9.63 -3.27
C ASN A 5 14.52 -10.59 -4.00
N LEU A 6 15.15 -11.50 -3.27
CA LEU A 6 15.86 -12.65 -3.82
C LEU A 6 15.76 -13.83 -2.87
N GLY A 7 14.58 -14.12 -2.48
CA GLY A 7 14.15 -15.33 -1.79
C GLY A 7 12.65 -15.40 -1.95
N ALA A 8 12.24 -15.77 -3.13
CA ALA A 8 10.97 -16.31 -3.58
C ALA A 8 9.79 -16.35 -2.59
N ALA A 9 9.35 -15.23 -2.13
CA ALA A 9 7.95 -14.93 -1.91
C ALA A 9 7.87 -13.43 -2.15
N THR A 10 7.44 -13.07 -3.35
CA THR A 10 7.06 -11.72 -3.67
C THR A 10 5.96 -11.31 -2.69
N TRP A 11 6.36 -10.62 -1.66
CA TRP A 11 5.43 -9.84 -0.86
C TRP A 11 5.02 -8.67 -1.73
N PRO A 12 3.74 -8.42 -1.92
CA PRO A 12 3.35 -7.12 -2.40
C PRO A 12 3.96 -6.10 -1.45
N LEU A 13 4.64 -5.12 -1.99
CA LEU A 13 4.87 -3.87 -1.28
C LEU A 13 3.49 -3.31 -0.99
N LEU A 14 2.95 -3.67 0.19
CA LEU A 14 1.94 -2.83 0.76
C LEU A 14 2.65 -1.52 1.06
N ALA A 15 2.23 -0.48 0.38
CA ALA A 15 2.22 0.81 1.01
C ALA A 15 1.57 0.55 2.38
N LEU A 16 2.31 0.74 3.45
CA LEU A 16 1.79 0.74 4.80
C LEU A 16 0.91 1.97 4.93
N THR A 17 -0.31 1.88 4.44
CA THR A 17 -1.38 2.75 4.87
C THR A 17 -1.98 2.08 6.08
N LEU A 18 -1.75 2.69 7.21
CA LEU A 18 -2.19 2.26 8.52
C LEU A 18 -3.67 2.50 8.66
N ALA A 19 -4.37 1.45 8.94
CA ALA A 19 -5.72 1.53 9.43
C ALA A 19 -5.82 0.68 10.70
N GLY A 20 -5.99 1.31 11.82
CA GLY A 20 -6.09 0.67 13.14
C GLY A 20 -7.49 0.14 13.44
N CYS A 21 -7.60 -0.79 14.33
CA CYS A 21 -8.82 -1.50 14.70
C CYS A 21 -9.27 -1.24 16.13
N VAL A 22 -10.56 -1.23 16.31
CA VAL A 22 -11.27 -1.04 17.58
C VAL A 22 -11.34 -2.32 18.40
N SER A 23 -11.14 -2.19 19.72
CA SER A 23 -11.23 -3.27 20.70
C SER A 23 -12.60 -3.37 21.34
N THR A 24 -13.25 -4.49 21.19
CA THR A 24 -14.23 -4.93 22.17
C THR A 24 -13.59 -5.96 23.10
N ARG A 25 -13.58 -5.68 24.41
CA ARG A 25 -13.30 -6.69 25.42
C ARG A 25 -14.42 -7.75 25.39
N PRO A 26 -14.12 -9.04 25.41
CA PRO A 26 -15.17 -10.03 25.64
C PRO A 26 -15.63 -9.97 27.10
N GLU A 27 -16.92 -9.79 27.32
CA GLU A 27 -17.54 -10.11 28.61
C GLU A 27 -17.48 -11.62 28.88
N PRO A 28 -17.31 -12.03 30.13
CA PRO A 28 -17.34 -13.44 30.50
C PRO A 28 -18.75 -14.02 30.30
N PRO A 29 -18.88 -15.29 29.90
CA PRO A 29 -20.18 -15.90 29.65
C PRO A 29 -21.03 -15.95 30.94
N PRO A 30 -22.35 -15.71 30.87
CA PRO A 30 -23.22 -15.79 32.00
C PRO A 30 -23.42 -17.25 32.45
N ALA A 31 -23.37 -17.45 33.77
CA ALA A 31 -23.62 -18.74 34.40
C ALA A 31 -25.05 -19.26 34.12
N PRO A 32 -25.28 -20.56 34.07
CA PRO A 32 -26.58 -21.10 33.77
C PRO A 32 -27.62 -20.88 34.87
N VAL A 33 -28.71 -20.22 34.52
CA VAL A 33 -29.85 -19.98 35.44
C VAL A 33 -30.78 -21.18 35.39
N THR A 34 -30.87 -21.83 36.52
CA THR A 34 -31.88 -22.87 36.83
C THR A 34 -33.30 -22.26 36.91
N ARG A 35 -34.21 -22.83 36.11
CA ARG A 35 -35.64 -22.47 36.16
C ARG A 35 -36.29 -22.95 37.45
N ALA A 36 -36.83 -22.03 38.24
CA ALA A 36 -37.86 -22.34 39.24
C ALA A 36 -39.17 -21.69 38.76
N LYS A 37 -40.19 -22.54 38.63
CA LYS A 37 -41.59 -22.12 38.42
C LYS A 37 -42.18 -21.66 39.73
N THR A 38 -42.76 -20.47 39.76
CA THR A 38 -43.86 -20.16 40.73
C THR A 38 -44.80 -19.15 40.07
N GLN A 39 -46.05 -19.53 39.95
CA GLN A 39 -47.18 -18.68 39.61
C GLN A 39 -47.54 -17.80 40.80
N ALA A 40 -47.76 -16.53 40.56
CA ALA A 40 -48.66 -15.71 41.35
C ALA A 40 -49.16 -14.52 40.49
N THR A 41 -50.46 -14.53 40.32
CA THR A 41 -51.26 -13.47 39.73
C THR A 41 -51.17 -12.20 40.57
N ARG A 42 -50.87 -11.06 39.91
CA ARG A 42 -51.18 -9.71 40.42
C ARG A 42 -51.50 -8.76 39.29
N GLU A 43 -52.51 -7.95 39.55
CA GLU A 43 -53.15 -7.00 38.64
C GLU A 43 -52.22 -6.00 37.99
N ALA A 44 -52.52 -5.62 36.75
CA ALA A 44 -51.80 -4.66 35.95
C ALA A 44 -52.02 -3.22 36.46
N SER A 45 -50.91 -2.53 36.80
CA SER A 45 -50.82 -1.07 36.74
C SER A 45 -50.29 -0.67 35.38
N PRO A 46 -50.60 0.53 34.84
CA PRO A 46 -50.24 0.90 33.48
C PRO A 46 -48.74 0.93 33.33
N ALA A 47 -48.24 0.26 32.29
CA ALA A 47 -46.87 0.15 31.95
C ALA A 47 -46.28 1.53 31.61
N GLY A 48 -45.42 2.01 32.48
CA GLY A 48 -44.41 2.98 32.04
C GLY A 48 -43.51 2.29 30.98
N ASP A 49 -43.30 2.93 29.84
CA ASP A 49 -42.40 2.47 28.80
C ASP A 49 -41.06 2.01 29.38
N ALA A 50 -40.76 0.73 29.25
CA ALA A 50 -39.42 0.25 29.54
C ALA A 50 -38.44 1.08 28.67
N PRO A 51 -37.30 1.50 29.22
CA PRO A 51 -36.33 2.26 28.41
C PRO A 51 -36.02 1.47 27.16
N ARG A 52 -36.35 2.05 25.99
CA ARG A 52 -36.05 1.47 24.68
C ARG A 52 -34.54 1.30 24.58
N ALA A 53 -34.08 0.09 24.30
CA ALA A 53 -32.67 -0.16 24.06
C ALA A 53 -32.23 0.68 22.86
N LEU A 54 -31.16 1.48 23.03
CA LEU A 54 -30.52 2.22 21.93
C LEU A 54 -29.79 1.19 21.07
N VAL A 55 -30.12 1.17 19.78
CA VAL A 55 -29.48 0.31 18.80
C VAL A 55 -28.69 1.22 17.87
N PRO A 56 -27.34 1.17 17.87
CA PRO A 56 -26.55 2.00 17.00
C PRO A 56 -26.85 1.67 15.53
N PRO A 57 -26.75 2.66 14.63
CA PRO A 57 -26.75 2.37 13.20
C PRO A 57 -25.57 1.46 12.88
N GLY A 58 -25.64 0.74 11.75
CA GLY A 58 -24.49 -0.03 11.27
C GLY A 58 -23.32 0.87 10.87
N LEU A 59 -22.59 0.48 9.84
CA LEU A 59 -21.45 1.27 9.34
C LEU A 59 -21.81 2.68 8.86
N ARG A 60 -23.08 2.94 8.53
CA ARG A 60 -23.53 4.23 7.98
C ARG A 60 -24.53 4.89 8.90
N LEU A 61 -24.34 6.20 9.09
CA LEU A 61 -25.27 7.03 9.84
C LEU A 61 -26.57 7.27 9.05
N ASP A 62 -27.59 7.74 9.76
CA ASP A 62 -28.91 8.04 9.17
C ASP A 62 -28.82 9.23 8.20
N SER A 63 -29.10 9.01 6.93
CA SER A 63 -29.07 10.02 5.87
C SER A 63 -30.10 11.15 6.05
N ARG A 64 -31.05 11.00 6.98
CA ARG A 64 -32.03 12.05 7.35
C ARG A 64 -31.42 13.14 8.21
N VAL A 65 -30.21 12.93 8.75
CA VAL A 65 -29.42 13.90 9.50
C VAL A 65 -28.13 14.16 8.72
N LYS A 66 -27.90 15.39 8.31
CA LYS A 66 -26.67 15.72 7.55
C LYS A 66 -25.94 16.87 8.20
N PRO A 67 -24.62 16.76 8.36
CA PRO A 67 -23.78 17.88 8.77
C PRO A 67 -23.71 18.94 7.65
N VAL A 68 -23.64 20.20 8.06
CA VAL A 68 -23.50 21.36 7.16
C VAL A 68 -22.15 22.02 7.34
N ARG A 69 -21.71 22.13 8.59
CA ARG A 69 -20.42 22.69 9.00
C ARG A 69 -20.05 22.16 10.35
N GLN A 70 -18.75 22.04 10.63
CA GLN A 70 -18.27 21.70 11.97
C GLN A 70 -17.11 22.60 12.38
N ALA A 71 -17.16 23.14 13.61
CA ALA A 71 -16.05 23.79 14.25
C ALA A 71 -15.56 22.91 15.40
N VAL A 72 -14.24 22.78 15.56
CA VAL A 72 -13.60 21.99 16.61
C VAL A 72 -12.55 22.85 17.29
N THR A 73 -12.62 22.92 18.62
CA THR A 73 -11.56 23.53 19.43
C THR A 73 -10.92 22.43 20.28
N LEU A 74 -9.58 22.29 20.22
CA LEU A 74 -8.83 21.36 21.02
C LEU A 74 -7.82 22.10 21.92
N GLU A 75 -7.79 21.75 23.20
CA GLU A 75 -6.73 22.12 24.12
C GLU A 75 -5.80 20.93 24.28
N LEU A 76 -4.57 21.03 23.75
CA LEU A 76 -3.65 19.93 23.59
C LEU A 76 -2.23 20.33 23.98
N ASP A 77 -1.61 19.54 24.85
CA ASP A 77 -0.18 19.59 25.17
C ASP A 77 0.45 18.26 24.75
N PRO A 78 1.41 18.20 23.77
CA PRO A 78 2.01 16.94 23.34
C PRO A 78 2.65 16.12 24.47
N ARG A 79 2.98 16.75 25.59
CA ARG A 79 3.55 16.06 26.77
C ARG A 79 2.51 15.29 27.59
N GLN A 80 1.20 15.50 27.31
CA GLN A 80 0.09 14.90 28.06
C GLN A 80 -0.62 13.85 27.20
N GLU A 81 -1.14 12.80 27.85
CA GLU A 81 -1.90 11.72 27.19
C GLU A 81 -3.35 12.04 26.90
N THR A 82 -3.84 13.16 27.40
CA THR A 82 -5.24 13.57 27.28
C THR A 82 -5.34 14.97 26.71
N PHE A 83 -6.41 15.20 25.99
CA PHE A 83 -6.79 16.53 25.51
C PHE A 83 -8.26 16.81 25.83
N ARG A 84 -8.63 18.08 25.80
CA ARG A 84 -10.02 18.54 25.90
C ARG A 84 -10.45 19.13 24.59
N GLY A 85 -11.74 18.95 24.25
CA GLY A 85 -12.29 19.47 23.01
C GLY A 85 -13.70 19.97 23.13
N THR A 86 -14.05 20.89 22.23
CA THR A 86 -15.44 21.24 21.93
C THR A 86 -15.72 21.03 20.46
N ALA A 87 -16.92 20.56 20.14
CA ALA A 87 -17.40 20.40 18.78
C ALA A 87 -18.74 21.13 18.61
N ASP A 88 -18.77 22.09 17.69
CA ASP A 88 -19.97 22.80 17.24
C ASP A 88 -20.35 22.30 15.86
N ILE A 89 -21.49 21.63 15.74
CA ILE A 89 -21.94 20.99 14.50
C ILE A 89 -23.27 21.61 14.06
N GLU A 90 -23.29 22.21 12.88
CA GLU A 90 -24.52 22.63 12.23
C GLU A 90 -25.10 21.46 11.42
N LEU A 91 -26.40 21.19 11.63
CA LEU A 91 -27.09 20.04 11.06
C LEU A 91 -28.32 20.48 10.26
N ALA A 92 -28.60 19.72 9.20
CA ALA A 92 -29.87 19.77 8.47
C ALA A 92 -30.64 18.48 8.71
N LEU A 93 -31.88 18.62 9.21
CA LEU A 93 -32.77 17.50 9.51
C LEU A 93 -33.81 17.38 8.40
N PHE A 94 -33.88 16.19 7.77
CA PHE A 94 -34.76 15.88 6.64
C PHE A 94 -35.87 14.87 7.00
N ALA A 95 -35.97 14.48 8.26
CA ALA A 95 -36.93 13.46 8.69
C ALA A 95 -38.37 13.98 8.62
N ASP A 96 -39.23 13.28 7.92
CA ASP A 96 -40.68 13.59 7.86
C ASP A 96 -41.37 13.23 9.17
N GLU A 97 -40.92 12.19 9.89
CA GLU A 97 -41.33 11.88 11.27
C GLU A 97 -40.29 12.40 12.25
N PRO A 98 -40.71 12.97 13.39
CA PRO A 98 -39.77 13.49 14.39
C PRO A 98 -38.81 12.41 14.89
N LEU A 99 -37.52 12.74 14.92
CA LEU A 99 -36.44 11.88 15.39
C LEU A 99 -36.42 11.83 16.91
N ARG A 100 -36.36 10.63 17.46
CA ARG A 100 -36.24 10.38 18.91
C ARG A 100 -34.79 10.26 19.35
N GLU A 101 -33.89 10.01 18.40
CA GLU A 101 -32.45 9.88 18.58
C GLU A 101 -31.73 10.38 17.34
N LEU A 102 -30.58 11.00 17.51
CA LEU A 102 -29.61 11.32 16.47
C LEU A 102 -28.30 10.62 16.80
N TRP A 103 -27.56 10.23 15.79
CA TRP A 103 -26.35 9.47 15.97
C TRP A 103 -25.14 10.20 15.35
N LEU A 104 -24.02 10.15 16.07
CA LEU A 104 -22.71 10.56 15.61
C LEU A 104 -21.73 9.40 15.76
N HIS A 105 -20.64 9.42 15.05
CA HIS A 105 -19.49 8.62 15.39
C HIS A 105 -18.70 9.30 16.53
N GLY A 106 -18.22 8.49 17.48
CA GLY A 106 -17.36 8.90 18.57
C GLY A 106 -16.85 7.67 19.30
N ASP A 107 -15.54 7.50 19.33
CA ASP A 107 -14.86 6.35 19.92
C ASP A 107 -13.78 6.83 20.89
N GLU A 108 -13.69 6.17 22.05
CA GLU A 108 -12.73 6.52 23.12
C GLU A 108 -12.84 7.99 23.60
N LEU A 109 -13.97 8.64 23.36
CA LEU A 109 -14.27 9.99 23.82
C LEU A 109 -15.20 9.95 25.03
N THR A 110 -14.95 10.84 26.00
CA THR A 110 -15.87 11.06 27.12
C THR A 110 -16.57 12.38 26.90
N VAL A 111 -17.89 12.34 26.62
CA VAL A 111 -18.71 13.54 26.47
C VAL A 111 -19.10 14.05 27.86
N GLU A 112 -18.74 15.30 28.17
CA GLU A 112 -18.98 15.96 29.47
C GLU A 112 -20.27 16.79 29.43
N ALA A 113 -20.56 17.43 28.28
CA ALA A 113 -21.76 18.24 28.12
C ALA A 113 -22.27 18.17 26.68
N ALA A 114 -23.60 18.27 26.51
CA ALA A 114 -24.25 18.38 25.21
C ALA A 114 -25.37 19.43 25.23
N THR A 115 -25.44 20.23 24.18
CA THR A 115 -26.53 21.21 23.99
C THR A 115 -27.03 21.13 22.57
N LEU A 116 -28.34 20.95 22.40
CA LEU A 116 -28.99 20.89 21.09
C LEU A 116 -29.96 22.07 20.94
N GLU A 117 -29.87 22.76 19.83
CA GLU A 117 -30.85 23.76 19.42
C GLU A 117 -31.44 23.36 18.08
N VAL A 118 -32.78 23.30 17.97
CA VAL A 118 -33.51 22.94 16.77
C VAL A 118 -34.45 24.07 16.39
N ASN A 119 -34.30 24.62 15.17
CA ASN A 119 -35.10 25.74 14.66
C ASN A 119 -35.11 26.95 15.63
N GLY A 120 -33.98 27.27 16.29
CA GLY A 120 -33.86 28.36 17.25
C GLY A 120 -34.38 28.06 18.65
N ARG A 121 -34.82 26.82 18.95
CA ARG A 121 -35.29 26.40 20.25
C ARG A 121 -34.30 25.41 20.89
N LYS A 122 -33.87 25.70 22.09
CA LYS A 122 -33.05 24.77 22.88
C LYS A 122 -33.89 23.55 23.28
N VAL A 123 -33.31 22.37 23.06
CA VAL A 123 -33.87 21.08 23.41
C VAL A 123 -32.88 20.39 24.34
N ALA A 124 -33.34 19.95 25.50
CA ALA A 124 -32.51 19.17 26.40
C ALA A 124 -32.16 17.84 25.76
N VAL A 125 -30.89 17.44 25.79
CA VAL A 125 -30.38 16.26 25.15
C VAL A 125 -29.39 15.54 26.02
N SER A 126 -29.46 14.22 26.04
CA SER A 126 -28.44 13.35 26.64
C SER A 126 -27.56 12.77 25.58
N ALA A 127 -26.25 12.84 25.75
CA ALA A 127 -25.26 12.21 24.88
C ALA A 127 -24.76 10.91 25.54
N LEU A 128 -25.00 9.77 24.93
CA LEU A 128 -24.71 8.45 25.47
C LEU A 128 -23.75 7.70 24.56
N PRO A 129 -22.57 7.26 25.02
CA PRO A 129 -21.68 6.43 24.22
C PRO A 129 -22.27 5.03 24.05
N VAL A 130 -22.27 4.52 22.80
CA VAL A 130 -22.77 3.18 22.41
C VAL A 130 -21.82 2.59 21.37
N GLY A 131 -20.83 1.82 21.81
CA GLY A 131 -19.76 1.33 20.92
C GLY A 131 -18.98 2.51 20.34
N GLU A 132 -18.78 2.53 19.03
CA GLU A 132 -18.10 3.61 18.28
C GLU A 132 -19.02 4.80 17.93
N HIS A 133 -20.16 4.91 18.60
CA HIS A 133 -21.17 5.93 18.32
C HIS A 133 -21.54 6.70 19.59
N ILE A 134 -22.08 7.88 19.39
CA ILE A 134 -22.70 8.71 20.41
C ILE A 134 -24.17 8.86 20.03
N ALA A 135 -25.06 8.31 20.88
CA ALA A 135 -26.49 8.53 20.77
C ALA A 135 -26.84 9.87 21.42
N LEU A 136 -27.44 10.77 20.68
CA LEU A 136 -28.03 12.01 21.16
C LEU A 136 -29.52 11.77 21.34
N VAL A 137 -30.00 11.73 22.58
CA VAL A 137 -31.38 11.45 22.93
C VAL A 137 -32.04 12.74 23.43
N PRO A 138 -32.80 13.48 22.57
CA PRO A 138 -33.53 14.67 22.98
C PRO A 138 -34.71 14.28 23.89
N GLU A 139 -35.03 15.10 24.89
CA GLU A 139 -36.20 14.88 25.76
C GLU A 139 -37.52 14.89 24.98
N GLU A 140 -37.58 15.68 23.90
CA GLU A 140 -38.70 15.73 22.95
C GLU A 140 -38.23 15.39 21.55
N PRO A 141 -38.98 14.57 20.80
CA PRO A 141 -38.61 14.25 19.43
C PRO A 141 -38.42 15.49 18.55
N VAL A 142 -37.33 15.52 17.74
CA VAL A 142 -36.98 16.68 16.93
C VAL A 142 -37.42 16.49 15.48
N GLY A 143 -38.07 17.52 14.94
CA GLY A 143 -38.59 17.50 13.59
C GLY A 143 -37.62 18.08 12.57
N LYS A 144 -38.09 18.15 11.32
CA LYS A 144 -37.37 18.71 10.17
C LYS A 144 -36.95 20.17 10.40
N GLY A 145 -35.77 20.50 9.90
CA GLY A 145 -35.25 21.89 9.94
C GLY A 145 -33.76 21.97 10.15
N SER A 146 -33.29 23.09 10.66
CA SER A 146 -31.90 23.31 11.05
C SER A 146 -31.69 22.97 12.51
N ALA A 147 -30.52 22.40 12.84
CA ALA A 147 -30.13 22.21 14.22
C ALA A 147 -28.66 22.64 14.42
N SER A 148 -28.34 23.03 15.67
CA SER A 148 -26.98 23.30 16.11
C SER A 148 -26.71 22.44 17.36
N LEU A 149 -25.65 21.68 17.30
CA LEU A 149 -25.21 20.79 18.37
C LEU A 149 -23.86 21.26 18.89
N HIS A 150 -23.78 21.48 20.21
CA HIS A 150 -22.53 21.76 20.91
C HIS A 150 -22.22 20.63 21.87
N LEU A 151 -20.97 20.11 21.81
CA LEU A 151 -20.47 19.05 22.66
C LEU A 151 -19.17 19.49 23.34
N GLU A 152 -19.04 19.22 24.65
CA GLU A 152 -17.77 19.30 25.38
C GLU A 152 -17.31 17.86 25.68
N TYR A 153 -16.03 17.57 25.45
CA TYR A 153 -15.53 16.21 25.59
C TYR A 153 -14.04 16.18 25.93
N THR A 154 -13.58 14.99 26.37
CA THR A 154 -12.15 14.66 26.52
C THR A 154 -11.82 13.46 25.69
N GLY A 155 -10.58 13.40 25.21
CA GLY A 155 -10.01 12.30 24.43
C GLY A 155 -8.58 12.01 24.84
N ARG A 156 -7.96 11.03 24.15
CA ARG A 156 -6.60 10.57 24.43
C ARG A 156 -5.69 10.74 23.23
N ALA A 157 -4.43 11.12 23.49
CA ALA A 157 -3.33 11.12 22.54
C ALA A 157 -2.26 10.15 23.05
N LEU A 158 -2.12 8.99 22.42
CA LEU A 158 -1.26 7.91 22.89
C LEU A 158 0.08 7.87 22.13
N ALA A 159 1.16 7.51 22.82
CA ALA A 159 2.49 7.47 22.23
C ALA A 159 2.81 6.15 21.49
N ASN A 160 2.02 5.11 21.72
CA ASN A 160 2.17 3.80 21.06
C ASN A 160 1.11 3.54 19.98
N GLU A 161 0.37 4.58 19.62
CA GLU A 161 -0.60 4.58 18.52
C GLU A 161 -0.04 5.41 17.36
N ASP A 162 -0.63 5.23 16.19
CA ASP A 162 -0.31 5.94 14.96
C ASP A 162 -1.57 6.37 14.19
N THR A 163 -2.73 6.24 14.83
CA THR A 163 -4.05 6.61 14.33
C THR A 163 -4.82 7.45 15.35
N GLY A 164 -5.81 8.20 14.90
CA GLY A 164 -6.50 9.17 15.73
C GLY A 164 -5.60 10.38 16.03
N VAL A 165 -5.59 10.83 17.27
CA VAL A 165 -4.60 11.78 17.79
C VAL A 165 -3.52 10.98 18.48
N PHE A 166 -2.31 11.05 17.99
CA PHE A 166 -1.17 10.35 18.57
C PHE A 166 0.01 11.29 18.83
N ARG A 167 0.96 10.84 19.61
CA ARG A 167 2.12 11.64 20.00
C ARG A 167 3.41 10.82 19.90
N ALA A 168 4.50 11.51 19.61
CA ALA A 168 5.83 10.92 19.52
C ALA A 168 6.87 11.80 20.21
N GLU A 169 7.92 11.18 20.71
CA GLU A 169 9.09 11.89 21.26
C GLU A 169 10.27 11.73 20.31
N GLU A 170 10.84 12.86 19.88
CA GLU A 170 12.05 12.92 19.06
C GLU A 170 13.05 13.86 19.72
N ASP A 171 14.27 13.38 19.98
CA ASP A 171 15.36 14.14 20.62
C ASP A 171 14.95 14.85 21.93
N GLY A 172 14.14 14.15 22.76
CA GLY A 172 13.66 14.66 24.04
C GLY A 172 12.56 15.71 23.92
N ARG A 173 11.92 15.86 22.77
CA ARG A 173 10.82 16.79 22.50
C ARG A 173 9.59 16.04 22.06
N TRP A 174 8.44 16.49 22.54
CA TRP A 174 7.15 15.87 22.24
C TRP A 174 6.44 16.57 21.09
N TYR A 175 5.80 15.77 20.25
CA TYR A 175 5.00 16.16 19.10
C TYR A 175 3.65 15.45 19.17
N ALA A 176 2.58 16.12 18.75
CA ALA A 176 1.27 15.50 18.58
C ALA A 176 0.80 15.68 17.13
N MET A 177 0.33 14.61 16.52
CA MET A 177 -0.08 14.56 15.13
C MET A 177 -1.38 13.77 14.99
N THR A 178 -1.91 13.74 13.77
CA THR A 178 -3.16 13.03 13.47
C THR A 178 -3.03 12.13 12.25
N GLN A 179 -3.74 10.99 12.31
CA GLN A 179 -4.03 10.13 11.17
C GLN A 179 -5.47 9.64 11.32
N PHE A 180 -6.35 10.05 10.40
CA PHE A 180 -7.79 9.80 10.53
C PHE A 180 -8.35 8.84 9.48
N GLU A 181 -7.66 8.56 8.41
CA GLU A 181 -8.11 7.57 7.44
C GLU A 181 -7.92 6.15 8.02
N ALA A 182 -8.94 5.33 7.90
CA ALA A 182 -10.23 5.54 7.25
C ALA A 182 -11.30 6.02 8.24
N LEU A 183 -11.29 5.58 9.54
CA LEU A 183 -12.37 5.72 10.51
C LEU A 183 -11.91 6.26 11.88
N TYR A 184 -10.82 7.06 11.91
CA TYR A 184 -10.20 7.46 13.18
C TYR A 184 -10.42 8.92 13.56
N ALA A 185 -11.11 9.72 12.73
CA ALA A 185 -11.54 11.05 13.13
C ALA A 185 -12.46 11.00 14.36
N ARG A 186 -13.26 9.96 14.50
CA ARG A 186 -14.14 9.68 15.64
C ARG A 186 -13.42 9.53 16.98
N ARG A 187 -12.09 9.31 16.97
CA ARG A 187 -11.25 9.27 18.18
C ARG A 187 -10.71 10.65 18.59
N ALA A 188 -10.81 11.62 17.67
CA ALA A 188 -10.37 12.99 17.92
C ALA A 188 -11.51 13.92 18.30
N PHE A 189 -12.67 13.73 17.70
CA PHE A 189 -13.88 14.54 17.92
C PHE A 189 -15.15 13.80 17.48
N PRO A 190 -16.30 14.06 18.15
CA PRO A 190 -17.59 13.58 17.66
C PRO A 190 -17.86 14.14 16.26
N CYS A 191 -18.22 13.30 15.28
CA CYS A 191 -18.41 13.72 13.89
C CYS A 191 -19.26 12.74 13.08
N PHE A 192 -19.54 13.11 11.84
CA PHE A 192 -20.06 12.25 10.80
C PHE A 192 -18.87 11.67 10.01
N ASP A 193 -18.35 10.53 10.47
CA ASP A 193 -17.09 9.95 10.00
C ASP A 193 -17.29 9.02 8.81
N GLU A 194 -17.79 9.60 7.71
CA GLU A 194 -18.00 8.94 6.42
C GLU A 194 -17.50 9.82 5.27
N PRO A 195 -16.91 9.25 4.21
CA PRO A 195 -16.32 10.04 3.12
C PRO A 195 -17.34 10.88 2.35
N GLY A 196 -18.61 10.44 2.31
CA GLY A 196 -19.70 11.16 1.64
C GLY A 196 -20.13 12.46 2.32
N PHE A 197 -19.79 12.68 3.60
CA PHE A 197 -20.11 13.91 4.32
C PHE A 197 -18.98 14.93 4.18
N LYS A 198 -18.96 15.65 3.04
CA LYS A 198 -18.01 16.74 2.80
C LYS A 198 -18.58 18.05 3.30
N ILE A 199 -17.94 18.63 4.32
CA ILE A 199 -18.35 19.88 4.96
C ILE A 199 -17.14 20.79 5.20
N PRO A 200 -17.35 22.11 5.36
CA PRO A 200 -16.32 23.01 5.86
C PRO A 200 -15.99 22.71 7.32
N TRP A 201 -14.70 22.66 7.63
CA TRP A 201 -14.18 22.49 8.99
C TRP A 201 -13.51 23.78 9.44
N GLN A 202 -13.70 24.15 10.72
CA GLN A 202 -12.94 25.20 11.34
C GLN A 202 -12.25 24.71 12.59
N LEU A 203 -10.93 24.60 12.54
CA LEU A 203 -10.14 24.13 13.66
C LEU A 203 -9.58 25.32 14.45
N THR A 204 -9.58 25.18 15.77
CA THR A 204 -8.90 26.05 16.73
C THR A 204 -8.08 25.17 17.67
N LEU A 205 -6.78 25.45 17.80
CA LEU A 205 -5.88 24.73 18.69
C LEU A 205 -5.41 25.66 19.79
N ARG A 206 -5.63 25.26 21.03
CA ARG A 206 -5.02 25.89 22.22
C ARG A 206 -3.84 25.02 22.65
N VAL A 207 -2.63 25.53 22.49
CA VAL A 207 -1.36 24.82 22.68
C VAL A 207 -0.40 25.62 23.54
N ARG A 208 0.71 25.03 23.97
CA ARG A 208 1.76 25.76 24.67
C ARG A 208 2.34 26.85 23.77
N ALA A 209 2.69 27.99 24.34
CA ALA A 209 3.14 29.16 23.57
C ALA A 209 4.41 28.87 22.74
N GLU A 210 5.27 27.98 23.21
CA GLU A 210 6.51 27.56 22.53
C GLU A 210 6.30 26.60 21.38
N ASP A 211 5.18 25.86 21.32
CA ASP A 211 4.92 24.87 20.29
C ASP A 211 4.32 25.52 19.04
N GLY A 212 4.72 25.05 17.87
CA GLY A 212 4.05 25.36 16.61
C GLY A 212 2.72 24.61 16.50
N ALA A 213 1.76 25.19 15.79
CA ALA A 213 0.49 24.57 15.48
C ALA A 213 0.19 24.67 13.97
N TYR A 214 -0.12 23.56 13.34
CA TYR A 214 -0.31 23.45 11.89
C TYR A 214 -1.57 22.64 11.59
N SER A 215 -2.27 22.99 10.52
CA SER A 215 -3.48 22.29 10.07
C SER A 215 -3.68 22.44 8.56
N ASN A 216 -4.77 21.90 8.00
CA ASN A 216 -5.12 21.96 6.57
C ASN A 216 -5.16 23.39 6.01
N ALA A 217 -5.75 24.32 6.77
CA ALA A 217 -5.96 25.71 6.34
C ALA A 217 -4.87 26.65 6.89
N PRO A 218 -4.66 27.82 6.29
CA PRO A 218 -3.80 28.85 6.86
C PRO A 218 -4.33 29.37 8.19
N VAL A 219 -3.41 29.83 9.05
CA VAL A 219 -3.76 30.53 10.29
C VAL A 219 -4.58 31.79 9.95
N GLU A 220 -5.70 31.95 10.64
CA GLU A 220 -6.54 33.15 10.58
C GLU A 220 -6.12 34.14 11.66
N HIS A 221 -5.90 33.63 12.86
CA HIS A 221 -5.55 34.43 14.02
C HIS A 221 -4.75 33.62 15.05
N GLU A 222 -3.82 34.27 15.74
CA GLU A 222 -3.05 33.69 16.83
C GLU A 222 -3.00 34.66 18.01
N ASP A 223 -3.42 34.19 19.19
CA ASP A 223 -3.41 34.94 20.46
C ASP A 223 -2.53 34.22 21.48
N VAL A 224 -1.53 34.92 22.00
CA VAL A 224 -0.66 34.41 23.06
C VAL A 224 -1.17 34.86 24.41
N GLY A 225 -1.60 33.91 25.24
CA GLY A 225 -2.05 34.17 26.60
C GLY A 225 -0.92 34.42 27.60
N ALA A 226 -1.22 35.06 28.73
CA ALA A 226 -0.28 35.26 29.82
C ALA A 226 -0.02 33.98 30.64
N ASP A 227 -0.79 32.93 30.40
CA ASP A 227 -0.76 31.65 31.12
C ASP A 227 0.23 30.62 30.51
N GLY A 228 1.03 31.03 29.51
CA GLY A 228 1.97 30.15 28.81
C GLY A 228 1.32 29.30 27.72
N TRP A 229 0.08 29.60 27.34
CA TRP A 229 -0.64 29.00 26.23
C TRP A 229 -0.89 30.02 25.14
N LYS A 230 -1.14 29.53 23.93
CA LYS A 230 -1.62 30.31 22.81
C LYS A 230 -2.81 29.63 22.15
N THR A 231 -3.67 30.42 21.55
CA THR A 231 -4.81 29.95 20.76
C THR A 231 -4.55 30.28 19.31
N VAL A 232 -4.51 29.24 18.44
CA VAL A 232 -4.31 29.36 17.01
C VAL A 232 -5.60 28.95 16.31
N ARG A 233 -6.27 29.91 15.69
CA ARG A 233 -7.48 29.69 14.90
C ARG A 233 -7.09 29.61 13.43
N PHE A 234 -7.56 28.58 12.75
CA PHE A 234 -7.35 28.40 11.32
C PHE A 234 -8.55 28.90 10.54
N LYS A 235 -8.34 29.30 9.28
CA LYS A 235 -9.44 29.61 8.36
C LYS A 235 -10.29 28.37 8.12
N PRO A 236 -11.60 28.55 7.83
CA PRO A 236 -12.43 27.42 7.41
C PRO A 236 -11.84 26.72 6.17
N THR A 237 -11.88 25.39 6.17
CA THR A 237 -11.50 24.62 4.99
C THR A 237 -12.56 24.73 3.88
N PRO A 238 -12.21 24.47 2.60
CA PRO A 238 -13.21 24.00 1.65
C PRO A 238 -13.91 22.73 2.20
N PRO A 239 -15.02 22.29 1.60
CA PRO A 239 -15.67 21.04 2.03
C PRO A 239 -14.73 19.84 1.98
N LEU A 240 -14.52 19.19 3.11
CA LEU A 240 -13.70 17.98 3.26
C LEU A 240 -14.48 16.92 4.07
N PRO A 241 -14.26 15.62 3.82
CA PRO A 241 -14.66 14.57 4.75
C PRO A 241 -13.79 14.61 6.00
N SER A 242 -14.25 13.97 7.07
CA SER A 242 -13.59 13.92 8.37
C SER A 242 -12.16 13.34 8.30
N TYR A 243 -11.95 12.29 7.51
CA TYR A 243 -10.66 11.61 7.42
C TYR A 243 -9.52 12.48 6.85
N LEU A 244 -9.85 13.55 6.13
CA LEU A 244 -8.88 14.49 5.56
C LEU A 244 -8.53 15.67 6.50
N VAL A 245 -9.22 15.81 7.64
CA VAL A 245 -8.86 16.81 8.64
C VAL A 245 -7.54 16.39 9.30
N ALA A 246 -6.62 17.34 9.42
CA ALA A 246 -5.32 17.07 10.02
C ALA A 246 -4.80 18.24 10.84
N PHE A 247 -4.01 17.93 11.85
CA PHE A 247 -3.21 18.91 12.57
C PHE A 247 -1.92 18.32 13.13
N ALA A 248 -0.96 19.21 13.40
CA ALA A 248 0.27 18.88 14.07
C ALA A 248 0.63 19.97 15.08
N VAL A 249 1.12 19.57 16.26
CA VAL A 249 1.53 20.46 17.36
C VAL A 249 2.90 20.01 17.87
N GLY A 250 3.83 20.95 18.04
CA GLY A 250 5.15 20.66 18.56
C GLY A 250 6.19 21.68 18.10
N PRO A 251 7.44 21.56 18.56
CA PRO A 251 8.53 22.46 18.19
C PRO A 251 9.14 22.11 16.83
N PHE A 252 8.34 22.15 15.76
CA PHE A 252 8.80 21.88 14.39
C PHE A 252 9.68 23.00 13.83
N ASP A 253 10.73 22.63 13.12
CA ASP A 253 11.45 23.53 12.21
C ASP A 253 10.69 23.64 10.89
N VAL A 254 10.65 24.85 10.33
CA VAL A 254 9.96 25.14 9.07
C VAL A 254 10.98 25.46 7.99
N VAL A 255 11.02 24.65 6.95
CA VAL A 255 11.87 24.86 5.76
C VAL A 255 11.01 25.46 4.64
N ASP A 256 11.33 26.65 4.21
CA ASP A 256 10.65 27.31 3.08
C ASP A 256 11.13 26.67 1.75
N ALA A 257 10.22 26.07 1.01
CA ALA A 257 10.46 25.53 -0.34
C ALA A 257 9.98 26.49 -1.45
N GLY A 258 9.64 27.73 -1.10
CA GLY A 258 9.21 28.76 -2.03
C GLY A 258 7.73 28.71 -2.33
N ARG A 259 7.38 29.07 -3.58
CA ARG A 259 5.99 29.08 -4.06
C ARG A 259 5.89 28.23 -5.30
N ALA A 260 4.77 27.51 -5.44
CA ALA A 260 4.56 26.61 -6.57
C ALA A 260 3.13 26.75 -7.13
N GLY A 261 2.95 26.20 -8.33
CA GLY A 261 1.68 26.14 -9.01
C GLY A 261 1.20 27.45 -9.57
N ARG A 262 0.08 27.41 -10.30
CA ARG A 262 -0.53 28.55 -11.02
C ARG A 262 -0.92 29.69 -10.09
N ASN A 263 -1.33 29.36 -8.86
CA ASN A 263 -1.72 30.35 -7.84
C ASN A 263 -0.54 30.77 -6.96
N GLY A 264 0.66 30.26 -7.18
CA GLY A 264 1.84 30.61 -6.39
C GLY A 264 1.64 30.31 -4.90
N VAL A 265 1.12 29.14 -4.56
CA VAL A 265 0.87 28.76 -3.15
C VAL A 265 2.18 28.58 -2.40
N PRO A 266 2.29 28.99 -1.14
CA PRO A 266 3.48 28.74 -0.33
C PRO A 266 3.65 27.22 -0.09
N VAL A 267 4.90 26.74 -0.24
CA VAL A 267 5.29 25.35 -0.01
C VAL A 267 6.30 25.31 1.13
N ARG A 268 6.04 24.51 2.15
CA ARG A 268 6.91 24.40 3.33
C ARG A 268 7.09 22.95 3.73
N MET A 269 8.27 22.61 4.24
CA MET A 269 8.52 21.33 4.90
C MET A 269 8.50 21.57 6.41
N LEU A 270 7.78 20.74 7.15
CA LEU A 270 7.72 20.74 8.59
C LEU A 270 8.47 19.50 9.09
N VAL A 271 9.46 19.71 9.93
CA VAL A 271 10.32 18.62 10.41
C VAL A 271 10.57 18.77 11.91
N ALA A 272 10.88 17.68 12.57
CA ALA A 272 11.29 17.74 13.97
C ALA A 272 12.48 18.72 14.15
N HIS A 273 12.53 19.35 15.31
CA HIS A 273 13.55 20.34 15.61
C HIS A 273 14.97 19.77 15.44
N GLY A 274 15.81 20.45 14.66
CA GLY A 274 17.18 20.05 14.35
C GLY A 274 17.35 19.31 13.02
N HIS A 275 16.24 18.86 12.37
CA HIS A 275 16.28 18.07 11.14
C HIS A 275 16.04 18.86 9.84
N ALA A 276 16.06 20.20 9.90
CA ALA A 276 15.75 21.06 8.76
C ALA A 276 16.61 20.77 7.51
N ALA A 277 17.88 20.47 7.68
CA ALA A 277 18.79 20.16 6.57
C ALA A 277 18.45 18.88 5.81
N GLU A 278 17.81 17.91 6.47
CA GLU A 278 17.45 16.61 5.92
C GLU A 278 16.25 16.67 4.97
N ALA A 279 15.45 17.76 5.02
CA ALA A 279 14.32 18.00 4.14
C ALA A 279 14.69 18.55 2.75
N THR A 280 15.98 18.76 2.45
CA THR A 280 16.44 19.40 1.22
C THR A 280 15.92 18.74 -0.05
N TRP A 281 15.88 17.39 -0.08
CA TRP A 281 15.35 16.66 -1.23
C TRP A 281 13.84 16.88 -1.40
N ALA A 282 13.08 16.78 -0.33
CA ALA A 282 11.63 16.98 -0.34
C ALA A 282 11.27 18.40 -0.80
N ALA A 283 11.96 19.42 -0.29
CA ALA A 283 11.78 20.81 -0.70
C ALA A 283 12.05 21.03 -2.20
N ARG A 284 13.07 20.34 -2.75
CA ARG A 284 13.43 20.44 -4.17
C ARG A 284 12.43 19.74 -5.12
N VAL A 285 11.85 18.63 -4.68
CA VAL A 285 11.02 17.76 -5.54
C VAL A 285 9.55 18.19 -5.57
N THR A 286 9.01 18.66 -4.47
CA THR A 286 7.57 18.94 -4.32
C THR A 286 7.06 20.02 -5.30
N PRO A 287 7.70 21.19 -5.48
CA PRO A 287 7.19 22.23 -6.38
C PRO A 287 7.04 21.78 -7.85
N PRO A 288 8.06 21.18 -8.51
CA PRO A 288 7.94 20.78 -9.91
C PRO A 288 6.91 19.67 -10.13
N LEU A 289 6.71 18.77 -9.18
CA LEU A 289 5.67 17.75 -9.28
C LEU A 289 4.27 18.35 -9.23
N LEU A 290 4.03 19.32 -8.34
CA LEU A 290 2.78 20.05 -8.28
C LEU A 290 2.47 20.75 -9.62
N GLU A 291 3.45 21.43 -10.21
CA GLU A 291 3.29 22.11 -11.49
C GLU A 291 2.95 21.15 -12.64
N LYS A 292 3.56 19.96 -12.64
CA LYS A 292 3.24 18.92 -13.63
C LYS A 292 1.80 18.41 -13.50
N LEU A 293 1.32 18.20 -12.27
CA LEU A 293 -0.05 17.78 -12.01
C LEU A 293 -1.06 18.85 -12.41
N GLU A 294 -0.82 20.11 -12.05
CA GLU A 294 -1.67 21.22 -12.50
C GLU A 294 -1.76 21.31 -14.04
N ALA A 295 -0.63 21.10 -14.72
CA ALA A 295 -0.61 21.08 -16.19
C ALA A 295 -1.38 19.89 -16.74
N TRP A 296 -1.26 18.72 -16.11
CA TRP A 296 -1.98 17.53 -16.55
C TRP A 296 -3.50 17.67 -16.36
N PHE A 297 -3.95 18.15 -15.19
CA PHE A 297 -5.36 18.36 -14.87
C PHE A 297 -5.97 19.59 -15.56
N ASP A 298 -5.13 20.51 -16.02
CA ASP A 298 -5.53 21.85 -16.44
C ASP A 298 -6.35 22.59 -15.37
N SER A 299 -5.97 22.40 -14.13
CA SER A 299 -6.63 22.92 -12.94
C SER A 299 -5.58 23.36 -11.93
N PRO A 300 -5.72 24.55 -11.31
CA PRO A 300 -4.81 24.98 -10.25
C PRO A 300 -4.97 24.08 -9.01
N TYR A 301 -3.92 24.03 -8.19
CA TYR A 301 -3.95 23.39 -6.88
C TYR A 301 -5.13 23.93 -6.03
N PRO A 302 -6.00 23.07 -5.47
CA PRO A 302 -7.29 23.52 -4.93
C PRO A 302 -7.23 24.22 -3.58
N PHE A 303 -6.08 24.21 -2.88
CA PHE A 303 -5.93 24.67 -1.50
C PHE A 303 -5.00 25.89 -1.39
N ALA A 304 -5.04 26.58 -0.24
CA ALA A 304 -4.37 27.86 -0.07
C ALA A 304 -2.87 27.79 0.27
N LYS A 305 -2.40 26.63 0.71
CA LYS A 305 -1.01 26.36 1.07
C LYS A 305 -0.69 24.88 0.86
N LEU A 306 0.59 24.55 0.86
CA LEU A 306 1.07 23.17 0.84
C LEU A 306 2.19 23.03 1.87
N ASP A 307 1.87 22.45 3.01
CA ASP A 307 2.86 21.99 3.97
C ASP A 307 3.07 20.49 3.78
N VAL A 308 4.28 20.02 3.94
CA VAL A 308 4.64 18.60 3.94
C VAL A 308 5.34 18.32 5.26
N LEU A 309 4.74 17.47 6.07
CA LEU A 309 5.19 17.16 7.42
C LEU A 309 5.92 15.83 7.48
N ALA A 310 7.14 15.82 7.99
CA ALA A 310 7.82 14.62 8.43
C ALA A 310 7.34 14.25 9.85
N VAL A 311 6.59 13.19 9.98
CA VAL A 311 6.02 12.69 11.24
C VAL A 311 7.09 11.97 12.05
N PRO A 312 7.53 12.51 13.21
CA PRO A 312 8.51 11.85 14.06
C PRO A 312 7.99 10.51 14.58
N GLY A 313 8.82 9.46 14.52
CA GLY A 313 8.45 8.12 14.98
C GLY A 313 7.22 7.53 14.28
N GLY A 314 6.75 8.20 13.23
CA GLY A 314 5.58 7.77 12.47
C GLY A 314 5.87 6.56 11.59
N PRO A 315 4.82 5.82 11.22
CA PRO A 315 4.93 4.72 10.30
C PRO A 315 5.48 5.18 8.94
N GLY A 316 6.07 4.24 8.20
CA GLY A 316 6.41 4.49 6.80
C GLY A 316 5.14 4.71 5.97
N GLY A 317 5.23 5.52 4.92
CA GLY A 317 4.10 5.89 4.08
C GLY A 317 3.81 7.38 4.14
N ALA A 318 2.70 7.77 3.56
CA ALA A 318 2.27 9.18 3.53
C ALA A 318 0.73 9.27 3.56
N MET A 319 0.22 10.49 3.66
CA MET A 319 -1.21 10.77 3.66
C MET A 319 -1.48 12.14 3.02
N GLU A 320 -2.48 12.18 2.17
CA GLU A 320 -2.81 13.28 1.28
C GLU A 320 -3.50 14.50 1.93
N HIS A 321 -3.47 14.66 3.25
CA HIS A 321 -4.22 15.73 3.92
C HIS A 321 -4.12 17.07 3.17
N PRO A 322 -5.26 17.69 2.76
CA PRO A 322 -5.24 18.94 2.03
C PRO A 322 -4.47 20.03 2.76
N GLY A 323 -3.46 20.59 2.10
CA GLY A 323 -2.64 21.65 2.68
C GLY A 323 -1.67 21.23 3.79
N LEU A 324 -1.66 19.96 4.22
CA LEU A 324 -0.75 19.42 5.23
C LEU A 324 -0.48 17.93 4.96
N ILE A 325 0.15 17.62 3.83
CA ILE A 325 0.56 16.24 3.49
C ILE A 325 1.52 15.73 4.57
N THR A 326 1.32 14.51 5.04
CA THR A 326 2.17 13.90 6.07
C THR A 326 2.96 12.72 5.51
N PHE A 327 4.18 12.54 5.98
CA PHE A 327 5.08 11.44 5.63
C PHE A 327 5.71 10.87 6.89
N GLY A 328 5.93 9.59 6.96
CA GLY A 328 6.88 9.04 7.92
C GLY A 328 8.26 9.70 7.73
N ALA A 329 8.88 10.16 8.81
CA ALA A 329 10.14 10.91 8.75
C ALA A 329 11.22 10.17 7.96
N GLN A 330 11.33 8.85 8.09
CA GLN A 330 12.32 8.03 7.38
C GLN A 330 12.14 8.06 5.85
N SER A 331 10.89 8.19 5.35
CA SER A 331 10.61 8.24 3.91
C SER A 331 10.94 9.61 3.33
N MET A 332 10.65 10.68 4.07
CA MET A 332 10.82 12.06 3.61
C MET A 332 12.25 12.58 3.79
N LEU A 333 12.84 12.37 4.98
CA LEU A 333 14.11 12.96 5.35
C LEU A 333 15.29 12.14 4.83
N GLY A 334 16.39 12.79 4.49
CA GLY A 334 17.60 12.14 4.01
C GLY A 334 18.85 12.86 4.45
N PRO A 335 19.98 12.15 4.64
CA PRO A 335 21.24 12.82 4.95
C PRO A 335 21.59 13.82 3.85
N VAL A 336 22.22 14.93 4.26
CA VAL A 336 22.62 16.01 3.35
C VAL A 336 23.60 15.51 2.27
N GLU A 337 24.45 14.56 2.64
CA GLU A 337 25.42 13.93 1.74
C GLU A 337 25.24 12.40 1.76
N GLY A 338 25.43 11.78 0.61
CA GLY A 338 25.43 10.32 0.50
C GLY A 338 24.04 9.67 0.62
N ASP A 339 22.97 10.42 0.35
CA ASP A 339 21.61 9.93 0.43
C ASP A 339 21.33 8.75 -0.53
N SER A 340 20.39 7.88 -0.14
CA SER A 340 19.96 6.74 -0.92
C SER A 340 19.23 7.16 -2.20
N VAL A 341 19.68 6.67 -3.35
CA VAL A 341 18.96 6.89 -4.62
C VAL A 341 17.58 6.27 -4.57
N TRP A 342 17.47 5.09 -3.96
CA TRP A 342 16.21 4.40 -3.80
C TRP A 342 15.23 5.25 -2.97
N ARG A 343 15.65 5.77 -1.81
CA ARG A 343 14.81 6.63 -0.98
C ARG A 343 14.37 7.89 -1.75
N GLN A 344 15.28 8.54 -2.44
CA GLN A 344 15.00 9.74 -3.22
C GLN A 344 13.94 9.51 -4.30
N ARG A 345 14.05 8.40 -5.03
CA ARG A 345 13.08 8.03 -6.07
C ARG A 345 11.74 7.63 -5.46
N MET A 346 11.74 6.86 -4.36
CA MET A 346 10.51 6.46 -3.67
C MET A 346 9.79 7.65 -3.06
N PHE A 347 10.52 8.59 -2.42
CA PHE A 347 9.91 9.84 -1.95
C PHE A 347 9.24 10.61 -3.10
N ALA A 348 9.91 10.74 -4.24
CA ALA A 348 9.35 11.44 -5.39
C ALA A 348 8.08 10.77 -5.91
N GLU A 349 8.05 9.42 -5.95
CA GLU A 349 6.86 8.63 -6.33
C GLU A 349 5.70 8.87 -5.36
N THR A 350 5.95 8.67 -4.07
CA THR A 350 4.93 8.86 -3.05
C THR A 350 4.47 10.32 -3.01
N GLN A 351 5.40 11.30 -3.11
CA GLN A 351 5.01 12.71 -3.17
C GLN A 351 4.14 13.04 -4.39
N ALA A 352 4.40 12.42 -5.55
CA ALA A 352 3.56 12.59 -6.73
C ALA A 352 2.17 11.95 -6.53
N HIS A 353 2.09 10.83 -5.82
CA HIS A 353 0.87 10.16 -5.40
C HIS A 353 0.05 11.08 -4.46
N GLU A 354 0.63 11.57 -3.37
CA GLU A 354 -0.04 12.46 -2.41
C GLU A 354 -0.49 13.79 -3.04
N LEU A 355 0.29 14.30 -3.98
CA LEU A 355 -0.10 15.47 -4.73
C LEU A 355 -1.23 15.20 -5.73
N ALA A 356 -1.31 14.00 -6.33
CA ALA A 356 -2.40 13.63 -7.23
C ALA A 356 -3.73 13.52 -6.48
N HIS A 357 -3.72 13.07 -5.25
CA HIS A 357 -4.87 13.05 -4.36
C HIS A 357 -5.48 14.43 -4.14
N GLN A 358 -4.74 15.51 -4.30
CA GLN A 358 -5.30 16.85 -4.13
C GLN A 358 -6.46 17.13 -5.09
N TRP A 359 -6.55 16.38 -6.20
CA TRP A 359 -7.69 16.36 -7.13
C TRP A 359 -8.52 15.08 -6.97
N PHE A 360 -7.91 13.89 -6.94
CA PHE A 360 -8.58 12.60 -6.74
C PHE A 360 -8.52 12.19 -5.27
N GLY A 361 -9.60 12.33 -4.56
CA GLY A 361 -9.71 12.13 -3.10
C GLY A 361 -10.11 13.43 -2.39
N ASN A 362 -9.42 14.53 -2.66
CA ASN A 362 -9.59 15.79 -1.95
C ASN A 362 -10.56 16.75 -2.64
N LEU A 363 -10.32 17.12 -3.89
CA LEU A 363 -11.26 17.97 -4.66
C LEU A 363 -12.56 17.21 -4.97
N VAL A 364 -12.42 15.97 -5.43
CA VAL A 364 -13.53 15.04 -5.64
C VAL A 364 -13.25 13.79 -4.82
N THR A 365 -14.14 13.44 -3.90
CA THR A 365 -13.99 12.28 -2.99
C THR A 365 -14.96 11.17 -3.40
N MET A 366 -14.63 9.91 -3.21
CA MET A 366 -15.58 8.81 -3.35
C MET A 366 -16.78 9.02 -2.40
N GLU A 367 -17.96 8.56 -2.81
CA GLU A 367 -19.15 8.64 -1.97
C GLU A 367 -19.11 7.65 -0.81
N TRP A 368 -18.52 6.48 -1.05
CA TRP A 368 -18.34 5.43 -0.07
C TRP A 368 -17.07 4.61 -0.34
N TRP A 369 -16.62 3.86 0.64
CA TRP A 369 -15.38 3.10 0.65
C TRP A 369 -15.30 1.98 -0.40
N ASP A 370 -16.42 1.50 -0.94
CA ASP A 370 -16.41 0.53 -2.05
C ASP A 370 -15.84 1.11 -3.35
N ASP A 371 -15.84 2.43 -3.48
CA ASP A 371 -15.23 3.17 -4.59
C ASP A 371 -13.84 3.79 -4.24
N LEU A 372 -13.15 3.28 -3.22
CA LEU A 372 -11.81 3.74 -2.79
C LEU A 372 -10.79 3.80 -3.94
N TRP A 373 -10.94 2.93 -4.94
CA TRP A 373 -10.08 2.92 -6.12
C TRP A 373 -10.09 4.23 -6.91
N LEU A 374 -11.16 5.01 -6.83
CA LEU A 374 -11.23 6.36 -7.44
C LEU A 374 -10.21 7.33 -6.84
N ASN A 375 -9.79 7.11 -5.60
CA ASN A 375 -8.71 7.86 -4.98
C ASN A 375 -7.36 7.19 -5.32
N GLU A 376 -7.15 5.98 -4.85
CA GLU A 376 -5.84 5.32 -4.78
C GLU A 376 -5.29 4.89 -6.13
N SER A 377 -6.14 4.25 -6.95
CA SER A 377 -5.69 3.80 -8.27
C SER A 377 -5.32 4.97 -9.20
N PHE A 378 -6.06 6.08 -9.09
CA PHE A 378 -5.75 7.28 -9.86
C PHE A 378 -4.48 7.96 -9.39
N ALA A 379 -4.25 8.02 -8.09
CA ALA A 379 -3.03 8.61 -7.54
C ALA A 379 -1.78 7.81 -7.96
N ASP A 380 -1.81 6.49 -7.85
CA ASP A 380 -0.72 5.61 -8.31
C ASP A 380 -0.47 5.73 -9.82
N TRP A 381 -1.54 5.66 -10.63
CA TRP A 381 -1.41 5.77 -12.07
C TRP A 381 -0.82 7.11 -12.51
N LEU A 382 -1.24 8.22 -11.88
CA LEU A 382 -0.71 9.55 -12.14
C LEU A 382 0.71 9.74 -11.64
N ALA A 383 1.07 9.19 -10.49
CA ALA A 383 2.42 9.25 -9.95
C ALA A 383 3.44 8.73 -10.97
N PHE A 384 3.23 7.52 -11.52
CA PHE A 384 4.10 6.97 -12.57
C PHE A 384 4.20 7.89 -13.79
N LYS A 385 3.10 8.45 -14.22
CA LYS A 385 3.04 9.32 -15.39
C LYS A 385 3.78 10.63 -15.19
N VAL A 386 3.55 11.27 -14.05
CA VAL A 386 4.12 12.59 -13.72
C VAL A 386 5.62 12.48 -13.47
N ILE A 387 6.06 11.46 -12.75
CA ILE A 387 7.49 11.21 -12.55
C ILE A 387 8.20 10.94 -13.87
N ASN A 388 7.61 10.14 -14.76
CA ASN A 388 8.21 9.87 -16.07
C ASN A 388 8.30 11.13 -16.96
N GLN A 389 7.37 12.09 -16.77
CA GLN A 389 7.44 13.40 -17.44
C GLN A 389 8.44 14.36 -16.80
N TRP A 390 8.65 14.26 -15.49
CA TRP A 390 9.59 15.10 -14.76
C TRP A 390 11.03 14.61 -14.89
N GLN A 391 11.24 13.30 -14.74
CA GLN A 391 12.54 12.63 -14.83
C GLN A 391 12.47 11.43 -15.79
N PRO A 392 12.45 11.66 -17.12
CA PRO A 392 12.34 10.57 -18.11
C PRO A 392 13.47 9.54 -18.01
N GLY A 393 14.66 9.98 -17.56
CA GLY A 393 15.81 9.10 -17.36
C GLY A 393 15.62 8.05 -16.27
N TRP A 394 14.64 8.21 -15.39
CA TRP A 394 14.35 7.24 -14.36
C TRP A 394 13.49 6.05 -14.86
N ARG A 395 12.93 6.18 -16.06
CA ARG A 395 12.22 5.10 -16.77
C ARG A 395 11.06 4.50 -15.95
N TRP A 396 10.21 5.35 -15.43
CA TRP A 396 9.04 4.95 -14.67
C TRP A 396 8.01 4.16 -15.49
N ASP A 397 8.09 4.16 -16.79
CA ASP A 397 7.36 3.26 -17.68
C ASP A 397 7.72 1.78 -17.45
N VAL A 398 8.98 1.47 -17.13
CA VAL A 398 9.42 0.12 -16.72
C VAL A 398 8.97 -0.19 -15.29
N ARG A 399 9.10 0.78 -14.37
CA ARG A 399 8.65 0.62 -12.98
C ARG A 399 7.16 0.30 -12.88
N ARG A 400 6.33 0.93 -13.71
CA ARG A 400 4.90 0.62 -13.81
C ARG A 400 4.64 -0.85 -14.20
N VAL A 401 5.45 -1.44 -15.09
CA VAL A 401 5.33 -2.87 -15.44
C VAL A 401 5.63 -3.75 -14.23
N GLU A 402 6.62 -3.37 -13.42
CA GLU A 402 6.94 -4.08 -12.19
C GLU A 402 5.78 -4.04 -11.18
N SER A 403 5.21 -2.85 -10.93
CA SER A 403 4.05 -2.68 -10.05
C SER A 403 2.85 -3.51 -10.52
N ARG A 404 2.58 -3.52 -11.84
CA ARG A 404 1.57 -4.40 -12.45
C ARG A 404 1.82 -5.88 -12.12
N GLY A 405 3.06 -6.35 -12.27
CA GLY A 405 3.44 -7.72 -11.96
C GLY A 405 3.17 -8.08 -10.50
N GLN A 406 3.52 -7.18 -9.57
CA GLN A 406 3.28 -7.36 -8.14
C GLN A 406 1.77 -7.43 -7.82
N ALA A 407 0.95 -6.60 -8.45
CA ALA A 407 -0.49 -6.65 -8.30
C ALA A 407 -1.08 -7.97 -8.80
N MET A 408 -0.58 -8.48 -9.95
CA MET A 408 -1.00 -9.77 -10.51
C MET A 408 -0.66 -10.95 -9.59
N GLU A 409 0.45 -10.89 -8.84
CA GLU A 409 0.79 -11.93 -7.86
C GLU A 409 -0.18 -11.99 -6.68
N ALA A 410 -0.78 -10.89 -6.29
CA ALA A 410 -1.84 -10.88 -5.29
C ALA A 410 -3.18 -11.33 -5.89
N ASP A 411 -3.48 -10.87 -7.09
CA ASP A 411 -4.77 -11.10 -7.76
C ASP A 411 -4.91 -12.50 -8.38
N GLN A 412 -3.81 -13.24 -8.59
CA GLN A 412 -3.84 -14.60 -9.10
C GLN A 412 -4.46 -15.62 -8.12
N LEU A 413 -4.52 -15.29 -6.84
CA LEU A 413 -5.08 -16.17 -5.82
C LEU A 413 -6.60 -16.32 -6.01
N VAL A 414 -7.12 -17.50 -5.70
CA VAL A 414 -8.58 -17.71 -5.70
C VAL A 414 -9.22 -16.93 -4.55
N SER A 415 -8.50 -16.78 -3.45
CA SER A 415 -8.89 -15.98 -2.28
C SER A 415 -8.72 -14.46 -2.46
N ALA A 416 -8.28 -13.99 -3.65
CA ALA A 416 -8.20 -12.56 -3.95
C ALA A 416 -9.58 -11.90 -3.98
N ARG A 417 -9.63 -10.61 -3.58
CA ARG A 417 -10.84 -9.79 -3.68
C ARG A 417 -10.93 -9.06 -5.03
N SER A 418 -12.11 -8.58 -5.39
CA SER A 418 -12.28 -7.59 -6.47
C SER A 418 -11.80 -6.20 -6.03
N ILE A 419 -11.49 -5.30 -6.98
CA ILE A 419 -11.15 -3.90 -6.68
C ILE A 419 -12.32 -3.26 -5.92
N ARG A 420 -13.51 -3.39 -6.47
CA ARG A 420 -14.74 -2.91 -5.86
C ARG A 420 -15.45 -4.08 -5.18
N GLN A 421 -15.48 -4.05 -3.86
CA GLN A 421 -16.14 -5.08 -3.06
C GLN A 421 -17.21 -4.46 -2.16
N PRO A 422 -18.27 -5.20 -1.80
CA PRO A 422 -19.21 -4.74 -0.79
C PRO A 422 -18.50 -4.46 0.53
N ILE A 423 -18.81 -3.34 1.15
CA ILE A 423 -18.31 -2.95 2.47
C ILE A 423 -19.40 -3.25 3.50
N GLN A 424 -19.17 -4.24 4.35
CA GLN A 424 -20.11 -4.72 5.37
C GLN A 424 -19.57 -4.55 6.80
N SER A 425 -18.28 -4.33 6.95
CA SER A 425 -17.59 -4.14 8.21
C SER A 425 -16.47 -3.12 8.09
N SER A 426 -15.97 -2.60 9.20
CA SER A 426 -14.73 -1.79 9.25
C SER A 426 -13.53 -2.55 8.71
N GLY A 427 -13.47 -3.87 8.92
CA GLY A 427 -12.44 -4.73 8.35
C GLY A 427 -12.47 -4.81 6.82
N ASP A 428 -13.63 -4.66 6.19
CA ASP A 428 -13.68 -4.58 4.74
C ASP A 428 -13.10 -3.27 4.23
N ILE A 429 -13.29 -2.17 4.99
CA ILE A 429 -12.69 -0.87 4.68
C ILE A 429 -11.17 -0.97 4.80
N ASN A 430 -10.66 -1.44 5.94
CA ASN A 430 -9.23 -1.57 6.20
C ASN A 430 -8.57 -2.54 5.21
N GLY A 431 -9.24 -3.65 4.89
CA GLY A 431 -8.78 -4.62 3.91
C GLY A 431 -8.86 -4.15 2.45
N ALA A 432 -9.40 -2.96 2.18
CA ALA A 432 -9.42 -2.38 0.83
C ALA A 432 -8.12 -1.62 0.48
N PHE A 433 -7.30 -1.25 1.46
CA PHE A 433 -6.01 -0.61 1.26
C PHE A 433 -4.91 -1.64 0.96
N ASP A 434 -4.93 -2.23 -0.22
CA ASP A 434 -3.97 -3.26 -0.63
C ASP A 434 -3.56 -3.14 -2.11
N GLY A 435 -2.64 -3.98 -2.55
CA GLY A 435 -2.14 -3.99 -3.93
C GLY A 435 -3.22 -4.19 -5.01
N ILE A 436 -4.43 -4.61 -4.64
CA ILE A 436 -5.56 -4.71 -5.58
C ILE A 436 -6.15 -3.32 -5.85
N THR A 437 -6.40 -2.54 -4.82
CA THR A 437 -6.88 -1.17 -5.00
C THR A 437 -5.82 -0.28 -5.67
N TYR A 438 -4.58 -0.33 -5.20
CA TYR A 438 -3.48 0.49 -5.72
C TYR A 438 -2.98 -0.02 -7.08
N GLY A 439 -2.29 -1.14 -7.09
CA GLY A 439 -1.53 -1.63 -8.24
C GLY A 439 -2.39 -2.20 -9.37
N LYS A 440 -3.39 -3.07 -9.08
CA LYS A 440 -4.32 -3.57 -10.10
C LYS A 440 -5.13 -2.41 -10.68
N GLY A 441 -5.67 -1.55 -9.82
CA GLY A 441 -6.46 -0.41 -10.26
C GLY A 441 -5.67 0.53 -11.18
N ALA A 442 -4.45 0.92 -10.81
CA ALA A 442 -3.57 1.75 -11.64
C ALA A 442 -3.21 1.08 -12.98
N ALA A 443 -2.96 -0.24 -12.97
CA ALA A 443 -2.67 -0.98 -14.20
C ALA A 443 -3.89 -1.08 -15.12
N VAL A 444 -5.09 -1.24 -14.56
CA VAL A 444 -6.36 -1.21 -15.32
C VAL A 444 -6.57 0.17 -15.95
N LEU A 445 -6.36 1.27 -15.21
CA LEU A 445 -6.41 2.63 -15.75
C LEU A 445 -5.42 2.81 -16.91
N ALA A 446 -4.19 2.33 -16.79
CA ALA A 446 -3.17 2.40 -17.84
C ALA A 446 -3.56 1.59 -19.08
N MET A 447 -4.21 0.44 -18.92
CA MET A 447 -4.73 -0.39 -20.02
C MET A 447 -5.85 0.34 -20.77
N PHE A 448 -6.81 0.90 -20.06
CA PHE A 448 -7.92 1.62 -20.67
C PHE A 448 -7.47 2.93 -21.32
N GLU A 449 -6.54 3.68 -20.70
CA GLU A 449 -5.92 4.84 -21.35
C GLU A 449 -5.27 4.45 -22.69
N SER A 450 -4.53 3.32 -22.70
CA SER A 450 -3.86 2.83 -23.90
C SER A 450 -4.83 2.44 -25.03
N TRP A 451 -6.02 1.95 -24.66
CA TRP A 451 -7.06 1.55 -25.61
C TRP A 451 -7.88 2.73 -26.12
N LEU A 452 -8.28 3.65 -25.24
CA LEU A 452 -9.15 4.80 -25.57
C LEU A 452 -8.37 5.96 -26.20
N GLY A 453 -7.06 5.98 -26.02
CA GLY A 453 -6.17 7.06 -26.37
C GLY A 453 -5.94 8.05 -25.22
N PRO A 454 -4.66 8.47 -25.02
CA PRO A 454 -4.29 9.28 -23.85
C PRO A 454 -5.01 10.63 -23.80
N ASP A 455 -5.24 11.30 -24.93
CA ASP A 455 -5.87 12.62 -24.97
C ASP A 455 -7.37 12.53 -24.61
N ALA A 456 -8.07 11.54 -25.15
CA ALA A 456 -9.48 11.31 -24.85
C ALA A 456 -9.66 10.91 -23.37
N PHE A 457 -8.78 10.04 -22.86
CA PHE A 457 -8.81 9.64 -21.45
C PHE A 457 -8.58 10.85 -20.53
N GLN A 458 -7.56 11.67 -20.81
CA GLN A 458 -7.27 12.89 -20.05
C GLN A 458 -8.46 13.86 -20.06
N LEU A 459 -9.11 14.06 -21.22
CA LEU A 459 -10.27 14.93 -21.33
C LEU A 459 -11.46 14.40 -20.50
N GLY A 460 -11.68 13.08 -20.50
CA GLY A 460 -12.69 12.43 -19.67
C GLY A 460 -12.47 12.65 -18.19
N VAL A 461 -11.21 12.46 -17.74
CA VAL A 461 -10.79 12.73 -16.35
C VAL A 461 -11.04 14.20 -15.97
N ARG A 462 -10.62 15.16 -16.80
CA ARG A 462 -10.83 16.60 -16.54
C ARG A 462 -12.32 16.92 -16.43
N ARG A 463 -13.15 16.33 -17.28
CA ARG A 463 -14.60 16.50 -17.26
C ARG A 463 -15.21 15.96 -15.94
N TYR A 464 -14.77 14.78 -15.50
CA TYR A 464 -15.20 14.21 -14.23
C TYR A 464 -14.88 15.13 -13.06
N LEU A 465 -13.64 15.60 -12.95
CA LEU A 465 -13.21 16.49 -11.88
C LEU A 465 -13.96 17.83 -11.88
N GLN A 466 -14.21 18.40 -13.04
CA GLN A 466 -14.98 19.65 -13.15
C GLN A 466 -16.44 19.48 -12.73
N ALA A 467 -17.06 18.36 -13.09
CA ALA A 467 -18.47 18.09 -12.79
C ALA A 467 -18.73 17.87 -11.29
N HIS A 468 -17.75 17.33 -10.57
CA HIS A 468 -17.89 16.92 -9.17
C HIS A 468 -17.00 17.69 -8.19
N ALA A 469 -16.36 18.77 -8.64
CA ALA A 469 -15.44 19.56 -7.83
C ALA A 469 -16.05 19.97 -6.48
N ARG A 470 -15.34 19.70 -5.39
CA ARG A 470 -15.76 19.94 -3.99
C ARG A 470 -16.94 19.10 -3.51
N GLY A 471 -17.32 18.09 -4.28
CA GLY A 471 -18.36 17.12 -3.94
C GLY A 471 -17.82 15.71 -3.88
N SER A 472 -18.75 14.75 -3.76
CA SER A 472 -18.47 13.33 -3.87
C SER A 472 -18.94 12.79 -5.22
N ALA A 473 -18.34 11.67 -5.64
CA ALA A 473 -18.68 11.00 -6.88
C ALA A 473 -18.54 9.47 -6.76
N THR A 474 -19.14 8.79 -7.71
CA THR A 474 -19.12 7.33 -7.80
C THR A 474 -18.39 6.86 -9.06
N THR A 475 -18.05 5.58 -9.11
CA THR A 475 -17.57 4.90 -10.33
C THR A 475 -18.46 5.17 -11.54
N LYS A 476 -19.79 5.23 -11.35
CA LYS A 476 -20.74 5.49 -12.45
C LYS A 476 -20.58 6.91 -13.04
N ASP A 477 -20.27 7.87 -12.19
CA ASP A 477 -20.03 9.26 -12.62
C ASP A 477 -18.75 9.38 -13.44
N PHE A 478 -17.70 8.67 -13.04
CA PHE A 478 -16.45 8.59 -13.81
C PHE A 478 -16.69 7.94 -15.19
N PHE A 479 -17.38 6.80 -15.24
CA PHE A 479 -17.69 6.12 -16.51
C PHE A 479 -18.52 7.00 -17.42
N ARG A 480 -19.51 7.70 -16.88
CA ARG A 480 -20.34 8.65 -17.64
C ARG A 480 -19.49 9.76 -18.26
N ALA A 481 -18.58 10.35 -17.47
CA ALA A 481 -17.72 11.43 -17.95
C ALA A 481 -16.82 10.96 -19.10
N LEU A 482 -16.26 9.76 -18.99
CA LEU A 482 -15.37 9.16 -19.98
C LEU A 482 -16.15 8.75 -21.25
N SER A 483 -17.29 8.06 -21.09
CA SER A 483 -18.13 7.59 -22.19
C SER A 483 -18.60 8.73 -23.10
N ILE A 484 -18.92 9.89 -22.53
CA ILE A 484 -19.29 11.09 -23.29
C ILE A 484 -18.15 11.56 -24.21
N VAL A 485 -16.92 11.49 -23.75
CA VAL A 485 -15.76 11.95 -24.53
C VAL A 485 -15.44 11.00 -25.68
N VAL A 486 -15.51 9.69 -25.42
CA VAL A 486 -15.14 8.67 -26.43
C VAL A 486 -16.30 8.21 -27.29
N ASP A 487 -17.49 8.76 -27.10
CA ASP A 487 -18.74 8.38 -27.76
C ASP A 487 -18.98 6.85 -27.75
N ARG A 488 -18.73 6.24 -26.60
CA ARG A 488 -18.84 4.81 -26.38
C ARG A 488 -19.08 4.52 -24.91
N ASP A 489 -19.95 3.55 -24.60
CA ASP A 489 -20.10 3.07 -23.23
C ASP A 489 -18.87 2.24 -22.80
N VAL A 490 -18.13 2.76 -21.83
CA VAL A 490 -16.94 2.11 -21.29
C VAL A 490 -17.23 1.26 -20.06
N ALA A 491 -18.39 1.46 -19.43
CA ALA A 491 -18.74 0.83 -18.17
C ALA A 491 -18.67 -0.71 -18.21
N PRO A 492 -19.23 -1.40 -19.23
CA PRO A 492 -19.19 -2.86 -19.26
C PRO A 492 -17.77 -3.42 -19.23
N ALA A 493 -16.84 -2.83 -19.97
CA ALA A 493 -15.46 -3.30 -20.03
C ALA A 493 -14.71 -3.05 -18.71
N PHE A 494 -14.81 -1.83 -18.15
CA PHE A 494 -14.19 -1.53 -16.85
C PHE A 494 -14.73 -2.40 -15.72
N SER A 495 -16.05 -2.59 -15.65
CA SER A 495 -16.71 -3.38 -14.59
C SER A 495 -16.18 -4.80 -14.52
N THR A 496 -15.78 -5.40 -15.66
CA THR A 496 -15.21 -6.76 -15.63
C THR A 496 -13.89 -6.84 -14.87
N PHE A 497 -13.15 -5.75 -14.72
CA PHE A 497 -11.91 -5.71 -13.92
C PHE A 497 -12.14 -5.19 -12.50
N LEU A 498 -13.13 -4.34 -12.30
CA LEU A 498 -13.41 -3.76 -10.99
C LEU A 498 -14.20 -4.72 -10.08
N ASP A 499 -15.14 -5.48 -10.66
CA ASP A 499 -16.13 -6.24 -9.90
C ASP A 499 -15.80 -7.74 -9.81
N GLN A 500 -14.70 -8.19 -10.44
CA GLN A 500 -14.24 -9.58 -10.30
C GLN A 500 -12.75 -9.69 -10.01
N PRO A 501 -12.33 -10.64 -9.15
CA PRO A 501 -10.93 -10.93 -8.88
C PRO A 501 -10.31 -11.76 -10.00
N GLY A 502 -8.99 -11.75 -10.06
CA GLY A 502 -8.21 -12.59 -10.94
C GLY A 502 -7.64 -11.85 -12.14
N VAL A 503 -6.72 -12.52 -12.81
CA VAL A 503 -5.96 -12.03 -13.95
C VAL A 503 -6.37 -12.80 -15.21
N PRO A 504 -6.67 -12.13 -16.34
CA PRO A 504 -6.85 -12.83 -17.61
C PRO A 504 -5.54 -13.42 -18.11
N LEU A 505 -5.57 -14.65 -18.64
CA LEU A 505 -4.55 -15.21 -19.51
C LEU A 505 -5.05 -15.17 -20.95
N VAL A 506 -4.36 -14.43 -21.80
CA VAL A 506 -4.71 -14.27 -23.21
C VAL A 506 -3.75 -15.09 -24.07
N SER A 507 -4.25 -16.13 -24.74
CA SER A 507 -3.48 -16.85 -25.75
C SER A 507 -3.58 -16.15 -27.08
N VAL A 508 -2.43 -16.03 -27.79
CA VAL A 508 -2.31 -15.25 -29.01
C VAL A 508 -1.59 -16.09 -30.08
N GLU A 509 -2.26 -16.33 -31.19
CA GLU A 509 -1.72 -17.05 -32.34
C GLU A 509 -1.71 -16.15 -33.55
N LEU A 510 -0.53 -15.96 -34.18
CA LEU A 510 -0.41 -15.25 -35.44
C LEU A 510 -0.86 -16.12 -36.61
N GLN A 511 -1.84 -15.67 -37.35
CA GLN A 511 -2.38 -16.30 -38.53
C GLN A 511 -2.16 -15.41 -39.76
N CYS A 512 -1.51 -15.96 -40.77
CA CYS A 512 -1.25 -15.29 -42.04
C CYS A 512 -1.95 -16.04 -43.20
N PRO A 513 -3.25 -15.78 -43.43
CA PRO A 513 -3.98 -16.42 -44.52
C PRO A 513 -3.45 -15.99 -45.87
N LYS A 514 -3.57 -16.85 -46.89
CA LYS A 514 -3.16 -16.51 -48.26
C LYS A 514 -3.97 -15.35 -48.83
N ASP A 515 -5.26 -15.35 -48.49
CA ASP A 515 -6.22 -14.35 -48.93
C ASP A 515 -6.72 -13.57 -47.70
N GLY A 516 -6.31 -12.30 -47.63
CA GLY A 516 -6.70 -11.40 -46.53
C GLY A 516 -5.56 -10.91 -45.63
N PRO A 517 -5.81 -9.96 -44.74
CA PRO A 517 -4.80 -9.41 -43.86
C PRO A 517 -4.36 -10.42 -42.79
N PRO A 518 -3.12 -10.32 -42.31
CA PRO A 518 -2.67 -11.02 -41.13
C PRO A 518 -3.57 -10.69 -39.91
N ARG A 519 -3.73 -11.66 -39.04
CA ARG A 519 -4.58 -11.52 -37.86
C ARG A 519 -4.01 -12.29 -36.67
N LEU A 520 -4.43 -11.90 -35.47
CA LEU A 520 -4.19 -12.64 -34.25
C LEU A 520 -5.48 -13.37 -33.86
N ALA A 521 -5.42 -14.68 -33.79
CA ALA A 521 -6.47 -15.45 -33.12
C ALA A 521 -6.22 -15.35 -31.61
N LEU A 522 -7.27 -14.97 -30.88
CA LEU A 522 -7.23 -14.68 -29.46
C LEU A 522 -8.13 -15.65 -28.71
N SER A 523 -7.69 -16.08 -27.53
CA SER A 523 -8.57 -16.73 -26.56
C SER A 523 -8.22 -16.28 -25.15
N GLN A 524 -9.21 -16.26 -24.25
CA GLN A 524 -9.01 -15.87 -22.86
C GLN A 524 -9.49 -16.94 -21.89
N ARG A 525 -8.83 -17.01 -20.75
CA ARG A 525 -9.25 -17.76 -19.57
C ARG A 525 -8.73 -17.07 -18.31
N ARG A 526 -9.25 -17.43 -17.14
CA ARG A 526 -8.64 -17.00 -15.89
C ARG A 526 -7.24 -17.61 -15.77
N TYR A 527 -6.25 -16.80 -15.45
CA TYR A 527 -4.93 -17.28 -15.07
C TYR A 527 -5.02 -17.90 -13.67
N LEU A 528 -4.56 -19.13 -13.54
CA LEU A 528 -4.48 -19.84 -12.27
C LEU A 528 -3.13 -20.57 -12.19
N PRO A 529 -2.32 -20.31 -11.16
CA PRO A 529 -1.13 -21.10 -10.89
C PRO A 529 -1.46 -22.57 -10.58
N LEU A 530 -0.50 -23.45 -10.77
CA LEU A 530 -0.58 -24.86 -10.40
C LEU A 530 -0.88 -24.97 -8.88
N GLY A 531 -1.89 -25.74 -8.53
CA GLY A 531 -2.31 -25.95 -7.14
C GLY A 531 -3.43 -25.02 -6.67
N SER A 532 -3.88 -24.08 -7.51
CA SER A 532 -5.03 -23.24 -7.18
C SER A 532 -6.26 -24.10 -6.90
N PRO A 533 -7.02 -23.83 -5.83
CA PRO A 533 -8.27 -24.53 -5.56
C PRO A 533 -9.35 -24.09 -6.57
N GLY A 534 -10.20 -25.02 -7.04
CA GLY A 534 -11.33 -24.75 -7.91
C GLY A 534 -11.03 -24.81 -9.40
N GLY A 535 -12.09 -24.62 -10.20
CA GLY A 535 -12.09 -24.73 -11.66
C GLY A 535 -11.88 -23.37 -12.35
N GLN A 536 -11.80 -23.43 -13.70
CA GLN A 536 -11.67 -22.21 -14.53
C GLN A 536 -13.03 -21.50 -14.78
N ASP A 537 -14.02 -21.77 -13.96
CA ASP A 537 -15.37 -21.24 -14.14
C ASP A 537 -15.41 -19.76 -13.71
N GLY A 538 -15.41 -18.87 -14.67
CA GLY A 538 -15.51 -17.43 -14.48
C GLY A 538 -16.17 -16.74 -15.66
N THR A 539 -16.79 -15.58 -15.42
CA THR A 539 -17.29 -14.71 -16.47
C THR A 539 -16.09 -14.17 -17.27
N PRO A 540 -16.10 -14.22 -18.61
CA PRO A 540 -15.04 -13.64 -19.42
C PRO A 540 -14.87 -12.16 -19.12
N TRP A 541 -13.62 -11.67 -19.12
CA TRP A 541 -13.37 -10.24 -19.10
C TRP A 541 -13.64 -9.61 -20.46
N GLN A 542 -13.91 -8.34 -20.49
CA GLN A 542 -13.83 -7.54 -21.72
C GLN A 542 -12.43 -6.90 -21.77
N VAL A 543 -11.46 -7.65 -22.31
CA VAL A 543 -10.04 -7.30 -22.26
C VAL A 543 -9.66 -6.38 -23.40
N PRO A 544 -9.24 -5.11 -23.16
CA PRO A 544 -8.61 -4.28 -24.17
C PRO A 544 -7.23 -4.86 -24.50
N ILE A 545 -7.08 -5.37 -25.73
CA ILE A 545 -5.83 -5.94 -26.23
C ILE A 545 -5.27 -5.02 -27.30
N CYS A 546 -4.09 -4.45 -27.05
CA CYS A 546 -3.31 -3.70 -28.02
C CYS A 546 -2.02 -4.44 -28.36
N ALA A 547 -1.86 -4.88 -29.59
CA ALA A 547 -0.66 -5.54 -30.07
C ALA A 547 0.20 -4.58 -30.91
N ARG A 548 1.51 -4.68 -30.74
CA ARG A 548 2.51 -4.05 -31.62
C ARG A 548 3.14 -5.13 -32.49
N TYR A 549 3.37 -4.82 -33.76
CA TYR A 549 3.94 -5.77 -34.71
C TYR A 549 4.92 -5.11 -35.68
N THR A 550 5.80 -5.90 -36.24
CA THR A 550 6.69 -5.48 -37.35
C THR A 550 6.38 -6.33 -38.55
N ALA A 551 6.07 -5.71 -39.70
CA ALA A 551 5.74 -6.37 -40.95
C ALA A 551 6.43 -5.68 -42.14
N GLY A 552 7.28 -6.40 -42.85
CA GLY A 552 8.06 -5.84 -43.98
C GLY A 552 8.97 -4.69 -43.54
N GLY A 553 9.47 -4.72 -42.30
CA GLY A 553 10.31 -3.67 -41.69
C GLY A 553 9.55 -2.43 -41.20
N ALA A 554 8.22 -2.37 -41.35
CA ALA A 554 7.39 -1.31 -40.81
C ALA A 554 6.75 -1.74 -39.48
N GLU A 555 6.71 -0.82 -38.54
CA GLU A 555 6.01 -1.00 -37.24
C GLU A 555 4.54 -0.65 -37.40
N GLY A 556 3.69 -1.43 -36.73
CA GLY A 556 2.25 -1.20 -36.64
C GLY A 556 1.70 -1.50 -35.25
N ARG A 557 0.53 -0.94 -34.96
CA ARG A 557 -0.23 -1.18 -33.74
C ARG A 557 -1.69 -1.42 -34.10
N ALA A 558 -2.31 -2.40 -33.46
CA ALA A 558 -3.72 -2.70 -33.60
C ALA A 558 -4.31 -3.01 -32.23
N CYS A 559 -5.55 -2.60 -31.99
CA CYS A 559 -6.26 -2.82 -30.73
C CYS A 559 -7.65 -3.39 -30.98
N THR A 560 -8.14 -4.22 -30.04
CA THR A 560 -9.52 -4.72 -29.97
C THR A 560 -9.93 -4.90 -28.53
N VAL A 561 -11.22 -5.16 -28.28
CA VAL A 561 -11.70 -5.67 -26.99
C VAL A 561 -12.10 -7.12 -27.17
N LEU A 562 -11.48 -8.01 -26.44
CA LEU A 562 -11.85 -9.42 -26.39
C LEU A 562 -12.93 -9.61 -25.32
N SER A 563 -14.20 -9.67 -25.73
CA SER A 563 -15.35 -9.77 -24.84
C SER A 563 -15.87 -11.21 -24.66
N GLU A 564 -15.48 -12.10 -25.58
CA GLU A 564 -15.87 -13.49 -25.61
C GLU A 564 -14.68 -14.42 -25.28
N PRO A 565 -14.90 -15.69 -24.96
CA PRO A 565 -13.79 -16.63 -24.74
C PRO A 565 -12.79 -16.71 -25.88
N THR A 566 -13.21 -16.41 -27.12
CA THR A 566 -12.37 -16.35 -28.30
C THR A 566 -12.69 -15.14 -29.16
N GLY A 567 -11.69 -14.66 -29.91
CA GLY A 567 -11.86 -13.50 -30.79
C GLY A 567 -10.73 -13.36 -31.79
N THR A 568 -10.74 -12.29 -32.55
CA THR A 568 -9.74 -12.01 -33.58
C THR A 568 -9.36 -10.54 -33.58
N LEU A 569 -8.05 -10.25 -33.65
CA LEU A 569 -7.53 -8.91 -33.89
C LEU A 569 -6.93 -8.90 -35.30
N VAL A 570 -7.54 -8.16 -36.24
CA VAL A 570 -7.04 -7.99 -37.59
C VAL A 570 -5.92 -6.96 -37.58
N LEU A 571 -4.83 -7.26 -38.31
CA LEU A 571 -3.67 -6.36 -38.42
C LEU A 571 -3.75 -5.61 -39.78
N ASP A 572 -4.76 -4.75 -39.91
CA ASP A 572 -5.12 -4.08 -41.17
C ASP A 572 -3.95 -3.27 -41.79
N GLY A 573 -3.03 -2.77 -40.96
CA GLY A 573 -1.83 -2.05 -41.40
C GLY A 573 -0.70 -2.94 -41.93
N ALA A 574 -0.78 -4.27 -41.72
CA ALA A 574 0.27 -5.21 -42.11
C ALA A 574 0.15 -5.63 -43.58
N LYS A 575 1.11 -5.22 -44.40
CA LYS A 575 1.16 -5.56 -45.83
C LYS A 575 1.75 -6.96 -46.09
N ALA A 576 2.33 -7.58 -45.10
CA ALA A 576 2.92 -8.92 -45.15
C ALA A 576 2.70 -9.58 -43.77
N CYS A 577 2.94 -10.91 -43.72
CA CYS A 577 2.92 -11.61 -42.41
C CYS A 577 3.97 -10.99 -41.50
N PRO A 578 3.59 -10.55 -40.29
CA PRO A 578 4.52 -9.96 -39.34
C PRO A 578 5.67 -10.90 -38.98
N GLU A 579 6.88 -10.37 -39.01
CA GLU A 579 8.07 -11.05 -38.51
C GLU A 579 8.04 -11.16 -36.95
N GLN A 580 7.42 -10.16 -36.31
CA GLN A 580 7.27 -10.08 -34.85
C GLN A 580 5.91 -9.57 -34.47
N VAL A 581 5.40 -10.11 -33.37
CA VAL A 581 4.19 -9.62 -32.67
C VAL A 581 4.45 -9.59 -31.19
N HIS A 582 4.14 -8.46 -30.57
CA HIS A 582 4.07 -8.33 -29.11
C HIS A 582 2.63 -8.04 -28.72
N PRO A 583 1.95 -8.95 -27.98
CA PRO A 583 0.51 -8.85 -27.74
C PRO A 583 0.12 -7.84 -26.66
N ASN A 584 1.08 -7.26 -25.95
CA ASN A 584 0.86 -6.29 -24.89
C ASN A 584 1.74 -5.05 -25.13
N ALA A 585 1.31 -4.22 -26.08
CA ALA A 585 2.05 -3.04 -26.51
C ALA A 585 2.41 -2.14 -25.31
N ASP A 586 3.69 -1.76 -25.21
CA ASP A 586 4.26 -0.93 -24.15
C ASP A 586 4.03 -1.49 -22.73
N GLY A 587 3.66 -2.77 -22.61
CA GLY A 587 3.37 -3.41 -21.31
C GLY A 587 2.20 -2.80 -20.55
N ARG A 588 1.18 -2.25 -21.23
CA ARG A 588 0.08 -1.53 -20.60
C ARG A 588 -1.13 -2.39 -20.24
N GLY A 589 -1.27 -3.60 -20.83
CA GLY A 589 -2.40 -4.48 -20.58
C GLY A 589 -2.32 -5.18 -19.22
N TYR A 590 -3.43 -5.29 -18.51
CA TYR A 590 -3.55 -6.07 -17.27
C TYR A 590 -4.01 -7.50 -17.61
N TYR A 591 -3.11 -8.28 -18.18
CA TYR A 591 -3.28 -9.70 -18.51
C TYR A 591 -1.91 -10.34 -18.73
N HIS A 592 -1.82 -11.66 -18.53
CA HIS A 592 -0.69 -12.46 -19.01
C HIS A 592 -0.91 -12.87 -20.46
N ALA A 593 0.14 -12.91 -21.25
CA ALA A 593 0.08 -13.29 -22.65
C ALA A 593 0.83 -14.60 -22.91
N LEU A 594 0.13 -15.57 -23.50
CA LEU A 594 0.70 -16.82 -23.99
C LEU A 594 0.80 -16.76 -25.53
N LEU A 595 2.02 -16.65 -26.04
CA LEU A 595 2.28 -16.75 -27.48
C LEU A 595 2.22 -18.22 -27.93
N ALA A 596 1.18 -18.58 -28.65
CA ALA A 596 0.99 -19.94 -29.18
C ALA A 596 1.99 -20.27 -30.31
N GLY A 597 2.23 -21.55 -30.50
CA GLY A 597 3.15 -22.04 -31.51
C GLY A 597 4.61 -21.68 -31.20
N ASP A 598 5.35 -21.22 -32.24
CA ASP A 598 6.77 -20.86 -32.12
C ASP A 598 7.01 -19.35 -31.80
N GLY A 599 5.96 -18.61 -31.46
CA GLY A 599 6.02 -17.15 -31.27
C GLY A 599 7.06 -16.71 -30.21
N LEU A 600 7.05 -17.37 -29.04
CA LEU A 600 8.00 -17.11 -27.96
C LEU A 600 9.44 -17.47 -28.37
N GLU A 601 9.61 -18.60 -29.04
CA GLU A 601 10.92 -19.03 -29.52
C GLU A 601 11.49 -18.11 -30.61
N ARG A 602 10.65 -17.57 -31.49
CA ARG A 602 11.05 -16.55 -32.47
C ARG A 602 11.57 -15.30 -31.81
N LEU A 603 10.82 -14.75 -30.86
CA LEU A 603 11.24 -13.58 -30.07
C LEU A 603 12.55 -13.85 -29.32
N ALA A 604 12.68 -15.00 -28.69
CA ALA A 604 13.89 -15.41 -27.99
C ALA A 604 15.10 -15.55 -28.94
N ARG A 605 14.94 -16.17 -30.12
CA ARG A 605 16.02 -16.28 -31.12
C ARG A 605 16.49 -14.94 -31.64
N GLN A 606 15.60 -13.97 -31.76
CA GLN A 606 15.92 -12.59 -32.17
C GLN A 606 16.44 -11.73 -31.02
N GLY A 607 16.55 -12.29 -29.82
CA GLY A 607 17.00 -11.57 -28.62
C GLY A 607 16.10 -10.37 -28.27
N GLY A 608 14.81 -10.43 -28.61
CA GLY A 608 13.87 -9.33 -28.40
C GLY A 608 14.18 -8.08 -29.26
N LYS A 609 14.86 -8.20 -30.37
CA LYS A 609 15.12 -7.07 -31.29
C LYS A 609 13.78 -6.44 -31.69
N GLY A 610 13.69 -5.11 -31.68
CA GLY A 610 12.45 -4.39 -31.99
C GLY A 610 11.45 -4.25 -30.80
N LEU A 611 11.66 -4.95 -29.69
CA LEU A 611 10.86 -4.76 -28.47
C LEU A 611 11.40 -3.59 -27.63
N SER A 612 10.50 -2.79 -27.10
CA SER A 612 10.84 -1.80 -26.07
C SER A 612 11.27 -2.48 -24.77
N VAL A 613 11.89 -1.73 -23.85
CA VAL A 613 12.31 -2.31 -22.57
C VAL A 613 11.12 -2.75 -21.71
N PRO A 614 10.01 -1.96 -21.59
CA PRO A 614 8.80 -2.44 -20.95
C PRO A 614 8.27 -3.76 -21.55
N GLU A 615 8.27 -3.90 -22.88
CA GLU A 615 7.80 -5.12 -23.55
C GLU A 615 8.70 -6.34 -23.27
N ARG A 616 10.03 -6.15 -23.23
CA ARG A 616 10.95 -7.24 -22.84
C ARG A 616 10.75 -7.65 -21.39
N ARG A 617 10.51 -6.67 -20.51
CA ARG A 617 10.18 -6.93 -19.10
C ARG A 617 8.90 -7.75 -18.99
N VAL A 618 7.83 -7.34 -19.67
CA VAL A 618 6.56 -8.08 -19.70
C VAL A 618 6.75 -9.53 -20.17
N LEU A 619 7.58 -9.77 -21.21
CA LEU A 619 7.85 -11.14 -21.67
C LEU A 619 8.53 -12.00 -20.61
N MET A 620 9.41 -11.43 -19.79
CA MET A 620 10.04 -12.15 -18.68
C MET A 620 9.06 -12.42 -17.56
N ASP A 621 8.23 -11.43 -17.20
CA ASP A 621 7.19 -11.57 -16.19
C ASP A 621 6.13 -12.59 -16.62
N ASP A 622 5.69 -12.54 -17.89
CA ASP A 622 4.75 -13.52 -18.45
C ASP A 622 5.37 -14.94 -18.47
N ALA A 623 6.65 -15.06 -18.82
CA ALA A 623 7.32 -16.37 -18.81
C ALA A 623 7.35 -16.97 -17.40
N GLN A 624 7.60 -16.14 -16.37
CA GLN A 624 7.56 -16.56 -14.97
C GLN A 624 6.15 -17.01 -14.56
N ALA A 625 5.12 -16.26 -14.93
CA ALA A 625 3.73 -16.59 -14.67
C ALA A 625 3.31 -17.89 -15.39
N LEU A 626 3.69 -18.05 -16.66
CA LEU A 626 3.39 -19.25 -17.44
C LEU A 626 4.09 -20.51 -16.88
N VAL A 627 5.26 -20.36 -16.30
CA VAL A 627 5.91 -21.45 -15.55
C VAL A 627 5.10 -21.82 -14.32
N ALA A 628 4.61 -20.82 -13.58
CA ALA A 628 3.82 -21.07 -12.38
C ALA A 628 2.45 -21.71 -12.68
N SER A 629 1.85 -21.46 -13.85
CA SER A 629 0.61 -22.11 -14.30
C SER A 629 0.84 -23.47 -15.01
N GLY A 630 2.10 -23.77 -15.35
CA GLY A 630 2.44 -25.00 -16.11
C GLY A 630 2.29 -24.90 -17.62
N ASP A 631 1.96 -23.71 -18.14
CA ASP A 631 1.84 -23.46 -19.59
C ASP A 631 3.21 -23.31 -20.29
N LEU A 632 4.29 -23.14 -19.52
CA LEU A 632 5.65 -23.04 -20.03
C LEU A 632 6.62 -23.89 -19.20
N ASP A 633 7.57 -24.58 -19.86
CA ASP A 633 8.64 -25.32 -19.17
C ASP A 633 9.64 -24.31 -18.54
N VAL A 634 10.05 -24.56 -17.31
CA VAL A 634 10.97 -23.69 -16.57
C VAL A 634 12.32 -23.51 -17.27
N ALA A 635 12.79 -24.50 -18.00
CA ALA A 635 14.03 -24.40 -18.79
C ALA A 635 13.89 -23.40 -19.95
N GLN A 636 12.70 -23.33 -20.56
CA GLN A 636 12.41 -22.34 -21.61
C GLN A 636 12.41 -20.91 -21.04
N ALA A 637 11.80 -20.70 -19.86
CA ALA A 637 11.79 -19.39 -19.18
C ALA A 637 13.20 -18.93 -18.79
N LEU A 638 14.01 -19.81 -18.20
CA LEU A 638 15.41 -19.51 -17.86
C LEU A 638 16.26 -19.23 -19.12
N THR A 639 15.99 -19.95 -20.21
CA THR A 639 16.65 -19.69 -21.50
C THR A 639 16.22 -18.34 -22.08
N LEU A 640 14.94 -18.00 -21.99
CA LEU A 640 14.41 -16.71 -22.44
C LEU A 640 15.07 -15.55 -21.68
N ALA A 641 15.09 -15.63 -20.37
CA ALA A 641 15.72 -14.62 -19.52
C ALA A 641 17.20 -14.40 -19.91
N THR A 642 17.95 -15.48 -20.14
CA THR A 642 19.34 -15.42 -20.62
C THR A 642 19.47 -14.72 -21.97
N LYS A 643 18.53 -14.95 -22.90
CA LYS A 643 18.56 -14.38 -24.26
C LYS A 643 18.09 -12.92 -24.30
N LEU A 644 17.18 -12.52 -23.43
CA LEU A 644 16.67 -11.15 -23.34
C LEU A 644 17.55 -10.25 -22.46
N LEU A 645 18.42 -10.84 -21.64
CA LEU A 645 19.39 -10.12 -20.81
C LEU A 645 20.25 -9.18 -21.68
N ARG A 646 20.38 -7.94 -21.23
CA ARG A 646 21.28 -6.94 -21.79
C ARG A 646 22.12 -6.38 -20.66
N PRO A 647 23.40 -6.74 -20.57
CA PRO A 647 24.28 -6.30 -19.48
C PRO A 647 24.44 -4.78 -19.36
N GLU A 648 24.19 -4.07 -20.44
CA GLU A 648 24.22 -2.60 -20.53
C GLU A 648 22.92 -1.92 -20.05
N ASP A 649 21.84 -2.67 -19.86
CA ASP A 649 20.54 -2.16 -19.46
C ASP A 649 20.16 -2.70 -18.06
N PRO A 650 20.26 -1.88 -17.00
CA PRO A 650 20.01 -2.28 -15.62
C PRO A 650 18.63 -2.88 -15.39
N ASP A 651 17.57 -2.36 -16.05
CA ASP A 651 16.20 -2.85 -15.87
C ASP A 651 16.02 -4.26 -16.44
N LEU A 652 16.67 -4.56 -17.56
CA LEU A 652 16.64 -5.91 -18.15
C LEU A 652 17.50 -6.90 -17.35
N VAL A 653 18.60 -6.42 -16.74
CA VAL A 653 19.35 -7.25 -15.79
C VAL A 653 18.50 -7.55 -14.56
N GLU A 654 17.80 -6.57 -14.01
CA GLU A 654 16.91 -6.76 -12.86
C GLU A 654 15.75 -7.72 -13.18
N ALA A 655 15.13 -7.60 -14.37
CA ALA A 655 14.12 -8.54 -14.82
C ALA A 655 14.65 -9.98 -14.92
N ALA A 656 15.85 -10.17 -15.49
CA ALA A 656 16.48 -11.48 -15.56
C ALA A 656 16.86 -12.04 -14.18
N VAL A 657 17.30 -11.16 -13.25
CA VAL A 657 17.54 -11.50 -11.83
C VAL A 657 16.24 -12.00 -11.19
N GLY A 658 15.10 -11.36 -11.48
CA GLY A 658 13.77 -11.77 -11.03
C GLY A 658 13.40 -13.19 -11.48
N VAL A 659 13.50 -13.46 -12.79
CA VAL A 659 13.20 -14.80 -13.37
C VAL A 659 14.10 -15.89 -12.78
N VAL A 660 15.40 -15.63 -12.68
CA VAL A 660 16.35 -16.63 -12.12
C VAL A 660 16.16 -16.80 -10.61
N GLY A 661 15.87 -15.72 -9.92
CA GLY A 661 15.61 -15.70 -8.47
C GLY A 661 14.30 -16.39 -8.07
N SER A 662 13.29 -16.44 -8.98
CA SER A 662 12.02 -17.13 -8.72
C SER A 662 12.16 -18.66 -8.58
N VAL A 663 13.28 -19.23 -9.04
CA VAL A 663 13.61 -20.64 -8.79
C VAL A 663 14.07 -20.82 -7.35
N ARG A 664 13.11 -21.13 -6.48
CA ARG A 664 13.31 -21.31 -5.03
C ARG A 664 14.15 -22.53 -4.71
N ASP A 665 14.81 -22.53 -3.54
CA ASP A 665 15.60 -23.68 -3.06
C ASP A 665 14.74 -24.96 -2.97
N GLU A 666 13.50 -24.83 -2.54
CA GLU A 666 12.55 -25.94 -2.38
C GLU A 666 12.18 -26.63 -3.70
N PHE A 667 12.29 -25.91 -4.83
CA PHE A 667 12.00 -26.50 -6.15
C PHE A 667 13.17 -27.33 -6.70
N VAL A 668 14.39 -27.04 -6.22
CA VAL A 668 15.63 -27.66 -6.70
C VAL A 668 15.98 -28.86 -5.79
N PRO A 669 16.27 -30.04 -6.36
CA PRO A 669 16.85 -31.13 -5.56
C PRO A 669 18.16 -30.72 -4.90
N ASP A 670 18.39 -31.11 -3.65
CA ASP A 670 19.59 -30.72 -2.87
C ASP A 670 20.91 -30.99 -3.64
N ALA A 671 20.97 -32.11 -4.34
CA ALA A 671 22.14 -32.47 -5.15
C ALA A 671 22.41 -31.48 -6.31
N LEU A 672 21.40 -30.70 -6.73
CA LEU A 672 21.49 -29.73 -7.84
C LEU A 672 21.61 -28.26 -7.34
N LEU A 673 21.54 -27.99 -6.04
CA LEU A 673 21.80 -26.66 -5.51
C LEU A 673 23.19 -26.11 -5.90
N PRO A 674 24.28 -26.91 -5.86
CA PRO A 674 25.57 -26.45 -6.38
C PRO A 674 25.56 -26.14 -7.89
N HIS A 675 24.75 -26.85 -8.69
CA HIS A 675 24.60 -26.60 -10.13
C HIS A 675 23.87 -25.26 -10.36
N ARG A 676 22.77 -25.00 -9.64
CA ARG A 676 22.10 -23.70 -9.66
C ARG A 676 23.05 -22.57 -9.29
N ALA A 677 23.87 -22.77 -8.26
CA ALA A 677 24.87 -21.78 -7.86
C ALA A 677 25.89 -21.49 -8.97
N ARG A 678 26.33 -22.54 -9.71
CA ARG A 678 27.22 -22.37 -10.90
C ARG A 678 26.53 -21.64 -12.04
N PHE A 679 25.25 -21.95 -12.33
CA PHE A 679 24.44 -21.25 -13.33
C PHE A 679 24.37 -19.76 -13.00
N VAL A 680 23.96 -19.39 -11.78
CA VAL A 680 23.87 -17.99 -11.33
C VAL A 680 25.21 -17.27 -11.45
N ARG A 681 26.30 -17.89 -10.99
CA ARG A 681 27.66 -17.31 -11.13
C ARG A 681 28.10 -17.18 -12.58
N GLY A 682 27.74 -18.15 -13.42
CA GLY A 682 28.07 -18.14 -14.86
C GLY A 682 27.39 -16.96 -15.56
N LEU A 683 26.11 -16.75 -15.25
CA LEU A 683 25.31 -15.72 -15.90
C LEU A 683 25.62 -14.30 -15.38
N PHE A 684 25.63 -14.12 -14.09
CA PHE A 684 25.70 -12.80 -13.44
C PHE A 684 27.05 -12.48 -12.76
N GLY A 685 27.87 -13.50 -12.48
CA GLY A 685 29.09 -13.34 -11.68
C GLY A 685 30.08 -12.31 -12.23
N PRO A 686 30.39 -12.29 -13.54
CA PRO A 686 31.30 -11.28 -14.10
C PRO A 686 30.81 -9.85 -13.87
N MET A 687 29.48 -9.60 -13.96
CA MET A 687 28.89 -8.30 -13.73
C MET A 687 28.88 -7.94 -12.24
N ALA A 688 28.41 -8.84 -11.39
CA ALA A 688 28.35 -8.63 -9.93
C ALA A 688 29.74 -8.35 -9.34
N ARG A 689 30.76 -9.11 -9.73
CA ARG A 689 32.14 -8.88 -9.26
C ARG A 689 32.72 -7.56 -9.77
N ARG A 690 32.37 -7.12 -11.00
CA ARG A 690 32.78 -5.82 -11.55
C ARG A 690 32.12 -4.68 -10.78
N LEU A 691 30.84 -4.80 -10.41
CA LEU A 691 30.10 -3.82 -9.62
C LEU A 691 30.60 -3.79 -8.18
N GLY A 692 30.80 -4.96 -7.54
CA GLY A 692 31.08 -5.06 -6.12
C GLY A 692 29.95 -4.46 -5.26
N PHE A 693 30.14 -4.36 -3.95
CA PHE A 693 29.15 -3.77 -3.03
C PHE A 693 29.18 -2.23 -3.00
N VAL A 694 30.33 -1.62 -3.28
CA VAL A 694 30.54 -0.18 -3.14
C VAL A 694 30.44 0.53 -4.49
N SER A 695 29.59 1.57 -4.56
CA SER A 695 29.45 2.38 -5.75
C SER A 695 30.71 3.19 -6.05
N ARG A 696 30.96 3.48 -7.34
CA ARG A 696 32.11 4.25 -7.79
C ARG A 696 31.69 5.68 -8.10
N PRO A 697 32.58 6.67 -7.91
CA PRO A 697 32.32 8.04 -8.35
C PRO A 697 31.92 8.09 -9.84
N GLY A 698 30.81 8.81 -10.15
CA GLY A 698 30.29 8.94 -11.52
C GLY A 698 29.49 7.76 -12.03
N GLU A 699 29.19 6.77 -11.20
CA GLU A 699 28.30 5.65 -11.56
C GLU A 699 26.84 6.13 -11.67
N SER A 700 26.11 5.60 -12.67
CA SER A 700 24.69 5.95 -12.85
C SER A 700 23.84 5.51 -11.67
N GLU A 701 22.75 6.25 -11.42
CA GLU A 701 21.76 5.92 -10.39
C GLU A 701 21.16 4.53 -10.60
N ASP A 702 20.87 4.14 -11.85
CA ASP A 702 20.28 2.84 -12.18
C ASP A 702 21.21 1.68 -11.83
N LEU A 703 22.53 1.83 -12.02
CA LEU A 703 23.48 0.83 -11.56
C LEU A 703 23.57 0.76 -10.03
N ARG A 704 23.43 1.91 -9.36
CA ARG A 704 23.36 1.95 -7.89
C ARG A 704 22.10 1.25 -7.38
N MET A 705 20.97 1.39 -8.08
CA MET A 705 19.73 0.70 -7.79
C MET A 705 19.82 -0.83 -8.01
N LEU A 706 20.40 -1.25 -9.13
CA LEU A 706 20.58 -2.67 -9.48
C LEU A 706 21.55 -3.42 -8.55
N ARG A 707 22.58 -2.73 -8.06
CA ARG A 707 23.69 -3.32 -7.31
C ARG A 707 23.27 -4.22 -6.16
N PRO A 708 22.38 -3.77 -5.23
CA PRO A 708 22.02 -4.59 -4.07
C PRO A 708 21.43 -5.95 -4.47
N SER A 709 20.51 -5.97 -5.42
CA SER A 709 19.83 -7.20 -5.85
C SER A 709 20.77 -8.15 -6.61
N LEU A 710 21.53 -7.62 -7.56
CA LEU A 710 22.45 -8.42 -8.38
C LEU A 710 23.59 -9.02 -7.57
N VAL A 711 24.25 -8.19 -6.74
CA VAL A 711 25.41 -8.64 -5.96
C VAL A 711 24.96 -9.63 -4.87
N TRP A 712 23.80 -9.35 -4.26
CA TRP A 712 23.22 -10.28 -3.28
C TRP A 712 22.88 -11.64 -3.90
N LEU A 713 22.25 -11.68 -5.08
CA LEU A 713 21.93 -12.94 -5.79
C LEU A 713 23.19 -13.76 -6.03
N VAL A 714 24.23 -13.14 -6.55
CA VAL A 714 25.49 -13.85 -6.86
C VAL A 714 26.22 -14.28 -5.59
N ALA A 715 26.24 -13.43 -4.56
CA ALA A 715 26.88 -13.76 -3.30
C ALA A 715 26.17 -14.91 -2.56
N ASN A 716 24.83 -14.88 -2.48
CA ASN A 716 24.07 -15.79 -1.64
C ASN A 716 23.54 -17.01 -2.39
N VAL A 717 22.79 -16.84 -3.48
CA VAL A 717 22.29 -17.94 -4.31
C VAL A 717 23.41 -18.52 -5.18
N GLY A 718 24.22 -17.65 -5.76
CA GLY A 718 25.43 -18.06 -6.50
C GLY A 718 26.55 -18.60 -5.61
N GLN A 719 26.50 -18.44 -4.30
CA GLN A 719 27.50 -18.86 -3.34
C GLN A 719 28.93 -18.37 -3.70
N ASP A 720 29.05 -17.10 -4.12
CA ASP A 720 30.34 -16.54 -4.55
C ASP A 720 31.22 -16.21 -3.34
N ALA A 721 32.28 -17.00 -3.14
CA ALA A 721 33.18 -16.87 -1.98
C ALA A 721 33.88 -15.51 -1.90
N VAL A 722 34.18 -14.88 -3.05
CA VAL A 722 34.87 -13.57 -3.11
C VAL A 722 33.95 -12.50 -2.58
N LEU A 723 32.70 -12.43 -3.10
CA LEU A 723 31.72 -11.44 -2.66
C LEU A 723 31.32 -11.63 -1.19
N ARG A 724 31.16 -12.88 -0.73
CA ARG A 724 30.90 -13.16 0.70
C ARG A 724 32.03 -12.67 1.62
N ALA A 725 33.29 -12.92 1.23
CA ALA A 725 34.44 -12.46 2.00
C ALA A 725 34.53 -10.92 2.01
N GLU A 726 34.23 -10.28 0.86
CA GLU A 726 34.16 -8.82 0.76
C GLU A 726 33.06 -8.26 1.67
N ALA A 727 31.85 -8.83 1.63
CA ALA A 727 30.74 -8.40 2.47
C ALA A 727 31.09 -8.47 3.96
N ARG A 728 31.70 -9.59 4.42
CA ARG A 728 32.13 -9.73 5.82
C ARG A 728 33.16 -8.62 6.20
N LYS A 729 34.14 -8.37 5.35
CA LYS A 729 35.15 -7.33 5.60
C LYS A 729 34.51 -5.94 5.68
N LEU A 730 33.60 -5.64 4.77
CA LEU A 730 32.90 -4.34 4.72
C LEU A 730 31.95 -4.18 5.92
N ALA A 731 31.22 -5.22 6.32
CA ALA A 731 30.35 -5.20 7.49
C ALA A 731 31.13 -4.89 8.78
N LEU A 732 32.27 -5.54 8.98
CA LEU A 732 33.13 -5.27 10.14
C LEU A 732 33.66 -3.83 10.15
N ARG A 733 34.04 -3.28 9.00
CA ARG A 733 34.47 -1.88 8.87
C ARG A 733 33.30 -0.92 9.12
N TRP A 734 32.13 -1.20 8.59
CA TRP A 734 30.95 -0.37 8.78
C TRP A 734 30.54 -0.31 10.27
N LEU A 735 30.70 -1.39 11.02
CA LEU A 735 30.46 -1.36 12.46
C LEU A 735 31.44 -0.42 13.22
N GLU A 736 32.58 -0.11 12.65
CA GLU A 736 33.55 0.85 13.17
C GLU A 736 33.36 2.26 12.61
N ASP A 737 33.02 2.36 11.33
CA ASP A 737 32.84 3.63 10.61
C ASP A 737 31.66 3.51 9.63
N ARG A 738 30.57 4.15 9.94
CA ARG A 738 29.30 4.15 9.16
C ARG A 738 29.47 4.74 7.76
N SER A 739 30.44 5.63 7.57
CA SER A 739 30.69 6.30 6.28
C SER A 739 31.30 5.40 5.19
N VAL A 740 31.73 4.20 5.54
CA VAL A 740 32.35 3.22 4.61
C VAL A 740 31.37 2.71 3.56
N LEU A 741 30.06 2.71 3.84
CA LEU A 741 29.01 2.24 2.94
C LEU A 741 27.96 3.33 2.74
N SER A 742 27.48 3.47 1.50
CA SER A 742 26.24 4.20 1.26
C SER A 742 25.05 3.44 1.83
N PRO A 743 23.93 4.11 2.19
CA PRO A 743 22.72 3.44 2.66
C PRO A 743 22.22 2.35 1.72
N ASP A 744 22.30 2.57 0.39
CA ASP A 744 21.90 1.58 -0.63
C ASP A 744 22.73 0.28 -0.58
N ALA A 745 24.01 0.38 -0.22
CA ALA A 745 24.93 -0.76 -0.15
C ALA A 745 24.86 -1.49 1.20
N ALA A 746 24.57 -0.78 2.28
CA ALA A 746 24.70 -1.28 3.65
C ALA A 746 23.79 -2.51 3.89
N SER A 747 22.54 -2.50 3.46
CA SER A 747 21.61 -3.63 3.63
C SER A 747 22.12 -4.91 2.97
N ALA A 748 22.55 -4.84 1.71
CA ALA A 748 23.08 -6.00 0.97
C ALA A 748 24.38 -6.54 1.59
N VAL A 749 25.27 -5.65 2.05
CA VAL A 749 26.54 -6.02 2.72
C VAL A 749 26.26 -6.72 4.06
N LEU A 750 25.46 -6.08 4.90
CA LEU A 750 25.20 -6.59 6.25
C LEU A 750 24.41 -7.90 6.20
N GLY A 751 23.38 -7.98 5.34
CA GLY A 751 22.60 -9.21 5.14
C GLY A 751 23.44 -10.36 4.58
N THR A 752 24.32 -10.09 3.59
CA THR A 752 25.24 -11.11 3.06
C THR A 752 26.26 -11.56 4.11
N ALA A 753 26.81 -10.65 4.90
CA ALA A 753 27.76 -10.98 5.96
C ALA A 753 27.10 -11.82 7.08
N ALA A 754 25.87 -11.49 7.45
CA ALA A 754 25.08 -12.16 8.47
C ALA A 754 24.64 -13.57 8.04
N SER A 755 24.28 -13.77 6.76
CA SER A 755 23.82 -15.10 6.27
C SER A 755 24.87 -16.22 6.42
N GLY A 756 26.15 -15.87 6.43
CA GLY A 756 27.27 -16.78 6.75
C GLY A 756 28.01 -16.40 8.03
N GLY A 757 27.38 -15.58 8.88
CA GLY A 757 27.98 -15.00 10.07
C GLY A 757 28.11 -15.97 11.26
N ASP A 758 29.01 -15.61 12.16
CA ASP A 758 29.25 -16.32 13.41
C ASP A 758 28.70 -15.55 14.63
N ALA A 759 28.78 -16.18 15.81
CA ALA A 759 28.32 -15.55 17.05
C ALA A 759 29.05 -14.22 17.38
N ALA A 760 30.31 -14.07 16.97
CA ALA A 760 31.05 -12.83 17.18
C ALA A 760 30.47 -11.66 16.37
N LEU A 761 30.12 -11.90 15.11
CA LEU A 761 29.45 -10.89 14.28
C LEU A 761 28.05 -10.57 14.81
N HIS A 762 27.28 -11.59 15.21
CA HIS A 762 25.96 -11.41 15.80
C HIS A 762 26.00 -10.51 17.04
N GLN A 763 26.92 -10.76 17.96
CA GLN A 763 27.09 -9.93 19.16
C GLN A 763 27.47 -8.48 18.83
N ARG A 764 28.34 -8.26 17.84
CA ARG A 764 28.72 -6.90 17.40
C ARG A 764 27.54 -6.14 16.82
N LEU A 765 26.71 -6.79 15.99
CA LEU A 765 25.48 -6.20 15.43
C LEU A 765 24.47 -5.87 16.54
N LEU A 766 24.29 -6.77 17.50
CA LEU A 766 23.40 -6.54 18.64
C LEU A 766 23.88 -5.39 19.54
N GLN A 767 25.19 -5.29 19.79
CA GLN A 767 25.77 -4.18 20.54
C GLN A 767 25.56 -2.84 19.79
N ALA A 768 25.76 -2.84 18.47
CA ALA A 768 25.53 -1.65 17.64
C ALA A 768 24.04 -1.23 17.66
N LEU A 769 23.10 -2.18 17.58
CA LEU A 769 21.66 -1.92 17.68
C LEU A 769 21.28 -1.22 19.00
N ARG A 770 21.84 -1.69 20.11
CA ARG A 770 21.56 -1.11 21.43
C ARG A 770 22.26 0.23 21.67
N ALA A 771 23.32 0.52 20.91
CA ALA A 771 24.10 1.74 21.05
C ALA A 771 23.54 2.90 20.21
N THR A 772 22.82 2.63 19.13
CA THR A 772 22.29 3.64 18.22
C THR A 772 20.82 3.96 18.52
N ARG A 773 20.47 5.24 18.36
CA ARG A 773 19.09 5.73 18.32
C ARG A 773 18.67 6.13 16.90
N ASN A 774 19.61 6.13 15.96
CA ASN A 774 19.31 6.44 14.57
C ASN A 774 18.44 5.33 13.97
N GLU A 775 17.22 5.65 13.62
CA GLU A 775 16.21 4.69 13.13
C GLU A 775 16.68 3.92 11.89
N ARG A 776 17.36 4.59 10.95
CA ARG A 776 17.90 3.93 9.74
C ARG A 776 19.01 2.93 10.04
N GLU A 777 19.89 3.27 10.99
CA GLU A 777 20.90 2.31 11.43
C GLU A 777 20.26 1.12 12.13
N ARG A 778 19.25 1.36 12.97
CA ARG A 778 18.50 0.31 13.65
C ARG A 778 17.85 -0.64 12.65
N GLU A 779 17.20 -0.09 11.64
CA GLU A 779 16.59 -0.86 10.54
C GLU A 779 17.60 -1.76 9.83
N LEU A 780 18.76 -1.23 9.45
CA LEU A 780 19.84 -2.01 8.81
C LEU A 780 20.37 -3.11 9.73
N LEU A 781 20.53 -2.83 11.01
CA LEU A 781 21.02 -3.77 12.00
C LEU A 781 20.00 -4.87 12.30
N ILE A 782 18.72 -4.54 12.40
CA ILE A 782 17.62 -5.49 12.56
C ILE A 782 17.50 -6.40 11.34
N GLY A 783 17.56 -5.83 10.13
CA GLY A 783 17.57 -6.59 8.89
C GLY A 783 18.74 -7.60 8.85
N ALA A 784 19.92 -7.17 9.27
CA ALA A 784 21.09 -8.05 9.38
C ALA A 784 20.92 -9.15 10.43
N LEU A 785 20.39 -8.82 11.61
CA LEU A 785 20.11 -9.81 12.67
C LEU A 785 19.08 -10.85 12.21
N GLY A 786 18.11 -10.46 11.37
CA GLY A 786 17.17 -11.38 10.75
C GLY A 786 17.76 -12.30 9.67
N ALA A 787 18.95 -12.01 9.15
CA ALA A 787 19.57 -12.75 8.04
C ALA A 787 20.47 -13.93 8.48
N PHE A 788 20.67 -14.15 9.76
CA PHE A 788 21.48 -15.29 10.25
C PHE A 788 20.78 -16.62 9.96
N ARG A 789 21.55 -17.58 9.41
CA ARG A 789 21.06 -18.93 9.05
C ARG A 789 21.38 -19.99 10.10
N ASP A 790 22.24 -19.70 11.07
CA ASP A 790 22.49 -20.58 12.21
C ASP A 790 21.27 -20.59 13.13
N PRO A 791 20.68 -21.76 13.46
CA PRO A 791 19.44 -21.83 14.24
C PRO A 791 19.53 -21.22 15.65
N ALA A 792 20.68 -21.27 16.29
CA ALA A 792 20.87 -20.68 17.63
C ALA A 792 20.92 -19.14 17.56
N LEU A 793 21.64 -18.59 16.58
CA LEU A 793 21.71 -17.15 16.34
C LEU A 793 20.38 -16.59 15.84
N SER A 794 19.68 -17.36 14.98
CA SER A 794 18.31 -17.07 14.54
C SER A 794 17.37 -16.92 15.74
N ARG A 795 17.36 -17.89 16.64
CA ARG A 795 16.54 -17.84 17.87
C ARG A 795 16.87 -16.61 18.72
N ALA A 796 18.16 -16.32 18.93
CA ALA A 796 18.60 -15.15 19.69
C ALA A 796 18.15 -13.83 19.06
N SER A 797 18.09 -13.76 17.73
CA SER A 797 17.54 -12.57 17.03
C SER A 797 16.03 -12.43 17.20
N LEU A 798 15.28 -13.53 17.13
CA LEU A 798 13.80 -13.51 17.34
C LEU A 798 13.43 -13.05 18.76
N GLU A 799 14.23 -13.35 19.76
CA GLU A 799 13.99 -12.93 21.14
C GLU A 799 13.98 -11.39 21.30
N LEU A 800 14.57 -10.65 20.35
CA LEU A 800 14.49 -9.19 20.32
C LEU A 800 13.05 -8.68 20.18
N MET A 801 12.17 -9.44 19.53
CA MET A 801 10.75 -9.08 19.42
C MET A 801 10.03 -9.03 20.78
N LEU A 802 10.59 -9.69 21.79
CA LEU A 802 10.06 -9.72 23.15
C LEU A 802 10.87 -8.81 24.10
N ALA A 803 11.99 -8.28 23.67
CA ALA A 803 12.86 -7.45 24.48
C ALA A 803 12.21 -6.10 24.79
N PRO A 804 12.24 -5.61 26.05
CA PRO A 804 11.58 -4.35 26.42
C PRO A 804 12.26 -3.12 25.84
N ASP A 805 13.51 -3.24 25.41
CA ASP A 805 14.35 -2.18 24.83
C ASP A 805 14.27 -2.12 23.29
N VAL A 806 13.43 -2.96 22.67
CA VAL A 806 13.21 -2.99 21.22
C VAL A 806 11.71 -2.90 20.92
N ASP A 807 11.33 -2.02 20.02
CA ASP A 807 9.95 -1.95 19.52
C ASP A 807 9.65 -3.23 18.71
N ALA A 808 8.56 -3.92 19.03
CA ALA A 808 8.17 -5.14 18.34
C ALA A 808 7.84 -4.91 16.86
N ARG A 809 7.33 -3.72 16.49
CA ARG A 809 7.08 -3.31 15.09
C ARG A 809 8.38 -3.25 14.31
N GLU A 810 9.39 -2.61 14.89
CA GLU A 810 10.73 -2.49 14.32
C GLU A 810 11.41 -3.85 14.15
N ALA A 811 11.18 -4.78 15.08
CA ALA A 811 11.78 -6.12 15.07
C ALA A 811 11.02 -7.14 14.20
N LEU A 812 9.80 -6.87 13.76
CA LEU A 812 8.98 -7.78 12.96
C LEU A 812 9.66 -8.32 11.69
N PRO A 813 10.49 -7.54 10.96
CA PRO A 813 11.27 -8.04 9.83
C PRO A 813 12.18 -9.24 10.16
N ILE A 814 12.63 -9.40 11.40
CA ILE A 814 13.43 -10.57 11.82
C ILE A 814 12.63 -11.85 11.60
N LEU A 815 11.37 -11.87 12.05
CA LEU A 815 10.50 -13.04 11.90
C LEU A 815 10.33 -13.43 10.43
N PHE A 816 9.98 -12.46 9.59
CA PHE A 816 9.70 -12.73 8.18
C PHE A 816 10.96 -13.10 7.38
N ASN A 817 12.10 -12.48 7.66
CA ASN A 817 13.37 -12.86 7.06
C ASN A 817 13.71 -14.32 7.37
N GLN A 818 13.52 -14.75 8.60
CA GLN A 818 13.83 -16.11 9.01
C GLN A 818 12.80 -17.13 8.54
N LEU A 819 11.52 -16.76 8.41
CA LEU A 819 10.50 -17.59 7.76
C LEU A 819 10.81 -17.80 6.27
N SER A 820 11.40 -16.82 5.61
CA SER A 820 11.78 -16.91 4.21
C SER A 820 12.93 -17.86 3.93
N GLU A 821 13.79 -18.10 4.93
CA GLU A 821 14.99 -18.91 4.79
C GLU A 821 14.74 -20.37 5.23
N PRO A 822 14.96 -21.38 4.35
CA PRO A 822 14.69 -22.78 4.68
C PRO A 822 15.34 -23.28 5.98
N PRO A 823 16.62 -22.95 6.32
CA PRO A 823 17.26 -23.45 7.54
C PRO A 823 16.64 -22.94 8.85
N THR A 824 16.02 -21.76 8.85
CA THR A 824 15.50 -21.09 10.05
C THR A 824 13.98 -21.09 10.14
N ARG A 825 13.28 -21.34 9.05
CA ARG A 825 11.82 -21.27 8.90
C ARG A 825 11.05 -21.99 10.00
N VAL A 826 11.37 -23.28 10.21
CA VAL A 826 10.67 -24.10 11.20
C VAL A 826 10.88 -23.55 12.63
N GLY A 827 12.10 -23.09 12.92
CA GLY A 827 12.42 -22.47 14.20
C GLY A 827 11.69 -21.15 14.42
N ALA A 828 11.61 -20.32 13.38
CA ALA A 828 10.88 -19.04 13.42
C ALA A 828 9.37 -19.22 13.60
N PHE A 829 8.76 -20.18 12.91
CA PHE A 829 7.36 -20.53 13.12
C PHE A 829 7.11 -21.15 14.51
N GLY A 830 8.06 -21.97 15.00
CA GLY A 830 8.03 -22.49 16.37
C GLY A 830 8.05 -21.37 17.41
N PHE A 831 8.91 -20.35 17.23
CA PHE A 831 8.97 -19.18 18.08
C PHE A 831 7.64 -18.41 18.07
N LEU A 832 7.05 -18.18 16.89
CA LEU A 832 5.75 -17.53 16.78
C LEU A 832 4.66 -18.32 17.54
N ARG A 833 4.64 -19.65 17.39
CA ARG A 833 3.65 -20.50 18.10
C ARG A 833 3.79 -20.39 19.61
N GLU A 834 5.01 -20.34 20.10
CA GLU A 834 5.35 -20.24 21.54
C GLU A 834 4.96 -18.87 22.11
N HIS A 835 5.09 -17.79 21.32
CA HIS A 835 4.98 -16.41 21.79
C HIS A 835 3.88 -15.59 21.12
N PHE A 836 2.89 -16.22 20.48
CA PHE A 836 1.87 -15.52 19.70
C PHE A 836 1.16 -14.41 20.51
N GLU A 837 0.64 -14.72 21.71
CA GLU A 837 -0.08 -13.76 22.52
C GLU A 837 0.80 -12.62 23.06
N PRO A 838 2.00 -12.85 23.58
CA PRO A 838 2.95 -11.79 23.90
C PRO A 838 3.26 -10.88 22.71
N LEU A 839 3.45 -11.42 21.51
CA LEU A 839 3.71 -10.63 20.30
C LEU A 839 2.49 -9.81 19.89
N ARG A 840 1.29 -10.41 19.89
CA ARG A 840 0.04 -9.73 19.58
C ARG A 840 -0.22 -8.54 20.52
N GLN A 841 0.14 -8.66 21.79
CA GLN A 841 -0.04 -7.56 22.77
C GLN A 841 0.97 -6.41 22.59
N ARG A 842 2.11 -6.68 21.95
CA ARG A 842 3.17 -5.70 21.68
C ARG A 842 3.04 -5.03 20.30
N LEU A 843 2.25 -5.61 19.42
CA LEU A 843 2.01 -5.08 18.07
C LEU A 843 0.68 -4.33 18.04
N PRO A 844 0.56 -3.24 17.28
CA PRO A 844 -0.71 -2.62 16.95
C PRO A 844 -1.66 -3.65 16.33
N ARG A 845 -2.95 -3.40 16.41
CA ARG A 845 -3.98 -4.38 15.99
C ARG A 845 -3.92 -4.71 14.52
N ASP A 846 -3.77 -3.70 13.69
CA ASP A 846 -3.60 -3.82 12.24
C ASP A 846 -2.34 -4.61 11.88
N VAL A 847 -1.24 -4.41 12.59
CA VAL A 847 0.03 -5.13 12.41
C VAL A 847 -0.08 -6.59 12.89
N SER A 848 -0.90 -6.87 13.88
CA SER A 848 -1.11 -8.22 14.42
C SER A 848 -1.63 -9.21 13.37
N MET A 849 -2.39 -8.75 12.37
CA MET A 849 -2.86 -9.57 11.24
C MET A 849 -1.71 -10.17 10.44
N TRP A 850 -0.55 -9.49 10.36
CA TRP A 850 0.62 -9.99 9.65
C TRP A 850 1.19 -11.28 10.22
N LEU A 851 0.95 -11.56 11.50
CA LEU A 851 1.35 -12.81 12.12
C LEU A 851 0.69 -14.02 11.44
N LEU A 852 -0.51 -13.85 10.87
CA LEU A 852 -1.21 -14.90 10.14
C LEU A 852 -0.55 -15.25 8.80
N ALA A 853 0.07 -14.27 8.17
CA ALA A 853 0.80 -14.48 6.92
C ALA A 853 2.02 -15.40 7.08
N SER A 854 2.52 -15.57 8.30
CA SER A 854 3.60 -16.52 8.64
C SER A 854 3.33 -17.95 8.20
N GLY A 855 2.05 -18.35 8.12
CA GLY A 855 1.61 -19.66 7.64
C GLY A 855 1.92 -19.93 6.16
N GLY A 856 2.16 -18.88 5.36
CA GLY A 856 2.33 -18.97 3.91
C GLY A 856 3.75 -19.30 3.42
N PHE A 857 4.73 -19.43 4.31
CA PHE A 857 6.14 -19.62 3.94
C PHE A 857 6.53 -21.09 3.66
N PHE A 858 5.70 -22.04 4.01
CA PHE A 858 5.98 -23.47 3.85
C PHE A 858 5.71 -23.96 2.42
N CYS A 859 6.25 -25.14 2.12
CA CYS A 859 6.09 -25.81 0.83
C CYS A 859 5.87 -27.33 0.99
N ASP A 860 5.16 -27.74 2.04
CA ASP A 860 4.80 -29.13 2.33
C ASP A 860 3.47 -29.21 3.09
N ALA A 861 2.81 -30.36 3.00
CA ALA A 861 1.48 -30.56 3.55
C ALA A 861 1.46 -30.64 5.10
N GLU A 862 2.55 -31.09 5.73
CA GLU A 862 2.62 -31.21 7.17
C GLU A 862 2.60 -29.83 7.85
N HIS A 863 3.50 -28.92 7.42
CA HIS A 863 3.55 -27.57 7.97
C HIS A 863 2.32 -26.73 7.56
N ARG A 864 1.74 -26.99 6.37
CA ARG A 864 0.46 -26.39 6.00
C ARG A 864 -0.63 -26.72 7.02
N GLN A 865 -0.75 -28.00 7.40
CA GLN A 865 -1.74 -28.41 8.39
C GLN A 865 -1.45 -27.82 9.77
N GLN A 866 -0.19 -27.81 10.19
CA GLN A 866 0.24 -27.16 11.45
C GLN A 866 -0.09 -25.66 11.47
N ALA A 867 0.10 -24.96 10.35
CA ALA A 867 -0.26 -23.56 10.22
C ALA A 867 -1.80 -23.36 10.32
N ALA A 868 -2.58 -24.18 9.61
CA ALA A 868 -4.04 -24.12 9.66
C ALA A 868 -4.59 -24.38 11.07
N ASP A 869 -4.08 -25.43 11.75
CA ASP A 869 -4.54 -25.79 13.09
C ASP A 869 -4.20 -24.73 14.14
N PHE A 870 -3.04 -24.10 14.00
CA PHE A 870 -2.56 -23.11 14.96
C PHE A 870 -3.16 -21.71 14.71
N LEU A 871 -3.16 -21.26 13.45
CA LEU A 871 -3.58 -19.90 13.10
C LEU A 871 -5.11 -19.80 12.91
N GLY A 872 -5.82 -20.88 12.56
CA GLY A 872 -7.25 -20.85 12.30
C GLY A 872 -8.08 -20.21 13.42
N PRO A 873 -8.02 -20.72 14.66
CA PRO A 873 -8.78 -20.14 15.80
C PRO A 873 -8.37 -18.70 16.14
N ARG A 874 -7.21 -18.24 15.69
CA ARG A 874 -6.68 -16.89 15.90
C ARG A 874 -7.11 -15.93 14.81
N ALA A 875 -7.28 -16.44 13.61
CA ALA A 875 -7.76 -15.66 12.47
C ALA A 875 -9.18 -15.12 12.70
N GLU A 876 -10.05 -15.91 13.36
CA GLU A 876 -11.39 -15.51 13.74
C GLU A 876 -11.42 -14.33 14.74
N GLN A 877 -10.33 -14.09 15.46
CA GLN A 877 -10.20 -13.04 16.47
C GLN A 877 -9.57 -11.75 15.94
N LEU A 878 -9.09 -11.76 14.70
CA LEU A 878 -8.41 -10.64 14.06
C LEU A 878 -9.24 -10.17 12.87
N GLU A 879 -9.46 -8.90 12.78
CA GLU A 879 -10.19 -8.29 11.69
C GLU A 879 -9.47 -8.55 10.35
N GLY A 880 -10.19 -9.07 9.34
CA GLY A 880 -9.58 -9.52 8.08
C GLY A 880 -8.74 -10.80 8.17
N GLY A 881 -8.61 -11.39 9.36
CA GLY A 881 -7.73 -12.52 9.62
C GLY A 881 -8.05 -13.79 8.84
N GLU A 882 -9.34 -14.11 8.64
CA GLU A 882 -9.73 -15.28 7.85
C GLU A 882 -9.21 -15.22 6.41
N ARG A 883 -9.32 -14.04 5.78
CA ARG A 883 -8.80 -13.82 4.41
C ARG A 883 -7.28 -13.92 4.37
N ALA A 884 -6.59 -13.29 5.32
CA ALA A 884 -5.13 -13.34 5.41
C ALA A 884 -4.61 -14.77 5.56
N LEU A 885 -5.27 -15.58 6.40
CA LEU A 885 -4.93 -16.99 6.57
C LEU A 885 -5.26 -17.82 5.32
N ALA A 886 -6.42 -17.58 4.68
CA ALA A 886 -6.79 -18.26 3.44
C ALA A 886 -5.73 -18.03 2.35
N GLN A 887 -5.29 -16.80 2.16
CA GLN A 887 -4.21 -16.45 1.21
C GLN A 887 -2.88 -17.11 1.60
N ALA A 888 -2.53 -17.14 2.87
CA ALA A 888 -1.32 -17.79 3.34
C ALA A 888 -1.31 -19.30 3.03
N LEU A 889 -2.40 -19.99 3.34
CA LEU A 889 -2.53 -21.44 3.09
C LEU A 889 -2.60 -21.75 1.59
N GLU A 890 -3.29 -20.92 0.80
CA GLU A 890 -3.31 -21.04 -0.66
C GLU A 890 -1.89 -20.96 -1.25
N ARG A 891 -1.06 -20.01 -0.79
CA ARG A 891 0.36 -19.93 -1.21
C ARG A 891 1.15 -21.19 -0.92
N VAL A 892 0.90 -21.86 0.19
CA VAL A 892 1.53 -23.17 0.49
C VAL A 892 1.07 -24.23 -0.51
N ASP A 893 -0.22 -24.29 -0.82
CA ASP A 893 -0.77 -25.24 -1.81
C ASP A 893 -0.15 -25.02 -3.20
N LEU A 894 -0.04 -23.76 -3.63
CA LEU A 894 0.64 -23.39 -4.87
C LEU A 894 2.11 -23.84 -4.86
N CYS A 895 2.83 -23.58 -3.76
CA CYS A 895 4.22 -24.00 -3.63
C CYS A 895 4.39 -25.52 -3.76
N ILE A 896 3.56 -26.30 -3.10
CA ILE A 896 3.60 -27.77 -3.15
C ILE A 896 3.40 -28.28 -4.58
N ALA A 897 2.41 -27.74 -5.28
CA ALA A 897 2.07 -28.13 -6.65
C ALA A 897 3.19 -27.74 -7.64
N GLN A 898 3.67 -26.49 -7.55
CA GLN A 898 4.76 -25.99 -8.38
C GLN A 898 6.05 -26.79 -8.16
N ARG A 899 6.43 -27.05 -6.90
CA ARG A 899 7.59 -27.90 -6.55
C ARG A 899 7.54 -29.23 -7.28
N LYS A 900 6.39 -29.88 -7.30
CA LYS A 900 6.20 -31.17 -7.99
C LYS A 900 6.34 -31.03 -9.52
N ALA A 901 5.75 -29.99 -10.08
CA ALA A 901 5.69 -29.80 -11.54
C ALA A 901 7.03 -29.30 -12.14
N LEU A 902 7.73 -28.41 -11.44
CA LEU A 902 8.93 -27.75 -11.97
C LEU A 902 10.20 -28.61 -11.84
N ARG A 903 10.23 -29.52 -10.85
CA ARG A 903 11.41 -30.32 -10.56
C ARG A 903 11.99 -31.06 -11.78
N PRO A 904 11.24 -31.75 -12.65
CA PRO A 904 11.80 -32.43 -13.81
C PRO A 904 12.45 -31.50 -14.83
N GLY A 905 11.88 -30.32 -15.06
CA GLY A 905 12.44 -29.30 -15.95
C GLY A 905 13.74 -28.71 -15.39
N LEU A 906 13.77 -28.44 -14.07
CA LEU A 906 14.95 -27.96 -13.36
C LEU A 906 16.08 -28.99 -13.36
N GLU A 907 15.76 -30.27 -13.16
CA GLU A 907 16.74 -31.36 -13.22
C GLU A 907 17.41 -31.43 -14.60
N ARG A 908 16.62 -31.39 -15.68
CA ARG A 908 17.17 -31.35 -17.03
C ARG A 908 18.05 -30.12 -17.31
N PHE A 909 17.57 -28.94 -16.91
CA PHE A 909 18.28 -27.68 -17.17
C PHE A 909 19.58 -27.59 -16.36
N LEU A 910 19.51 -27.82 -15.06
CA LEU A 910 20.65 -27.66 -14.16
C LEU A 910 21.72 -28.77 -14.30
N ALA A 911 21.38 -29.93 -14.84
CA ALA A 911 22.35 -30.99 -15.12
C ALA A 911 23.49 -30.53 -16.06
N HIS A 912 23.28 -29.49 -16.85
CA HIS A 912 24.26 -28.93 -17.77
C HIS A 912 25.26 -27.97 -17.11
N TYR A 913 25.06 -27.63 -15.86
CA TYR A 913 25.90 -26.73 -15.08
C TYR A 913 26.57 -27.51 -13.91
#